data_7ea725c706c4925ecb0ba89a32b5f665
#
_entry.id   7ea725c706c4925ecb0ba89a32b5f665
#
_cell.length_a   1.000
_cell.length_b   1.000
_cell.length_c   1.000
_cell.angle_alpha   90.00
_cell.angle_beta   90.00
_cell.angle_gamma   90.00
#
_symmetry.space_group_name_H-M   'P 1'
#
loop_
_entity.id
_entity.type
_entity.pdbx_description
1 polymer ?
#
loop_
_entity_poly.entity_id
_entity_poly.type
_entity_poly.pdbx_seq_one_letter_code
_entity_poly.pdbx_strand_id
1 'polypeptide(L)'
;MNDAPARPGIRRSRSVLGRVLAATLTLGLTAPLQAWAHTPPPAPAPADRHLLSSPTDLTKLPRPKSTGPARLVAQATPGVAVIDASASASSGGGNETSIAINPADPKEIVITRFNGSWSGVGGSNADLLHSLDGGITWTNRATIPFHGLTDTTNGPNDQTVDFDRNGNLHGSFLTCSSATTTAAFCATSHVVTGSTDDPTDATHWRWFGNPPTQATSGTRTGTDQPWMLVNRDTANAAQDNVYVGLQDFGGAPDARVAVYDGAAASQPAAVSRDNIAGTMSPLVTNGALRLAKDPRNGTMYALYQTSTGTNQTNSVLRNQPVSVNWRLNRSTDNGQTWTLNGDTNGIVVAAENSDQGLGFKFGGVNALLGGNNHAAVDPGNGDVYVAYGADTATGNNQLRMRRLTPNGSGGLNIGGAVNISASTDAALPSVAILDNGTIGVLYDTFDGTNTAGFPVFSAHLARSTDHGATFTDTLLQTFSSPQTDQTGCDTRPQPPNPNPPNLSCARQRVLGDYQQLKAVGNTFYGAFPGHTGGRDPVGSPPIHALFFSIPQVTETSLSSSANPSVYGQPVTFTAAVRPVPDGGTASFKVDGNALGGAVPVDTTTGSATSDPIATLGVGDHTVDATYSGTTDFVGSTAAALTQTVSKAPTVTTLTSGANPSSYGQPVTFTAVVCPSGASTSPTSAPTGTVAFRDGTTLLGTGTLSPGGGTNCARAQLTHANLLPGSHTVTAQYSGDGNYLAGDPATLTQTVTCTRTITGDYPRDVFASRESTCIIDANVGGTVHGIAQGALFIGNSTVNGSVLSTRGTLFAICDSLIDGSVAVARATGFVLLGDPGDDGCAANRITGGVQLSDNTSGAELVSNDIRGSVQVNGTTGSGPFPIDNRAAIVGNTIGGSLSCARNVPPPSNRGVPNTVTGTRRGQCSAL
;
A
#
# COMPACT_ATOMS: atom_id res chain seq x y z
N MET A 1 48.56 19.07 -38.77
CA MET A 1 49.27 20.31 -38.37
C MET A 1 48.78 20.53 -36.96
N ASN A 2 49.49 20.03 -36.04
CA ASN A 2 50.45 20.66 -35.12
C ASN A 2 49.73 21.63 -34.20
N ASP A 3 49.81 21.58 -32.88
CA ASP A 3 50.68 20.90 -31.91
C ASP A 3 50.06 21.08 -30.50
N ALA A 4 50.16 20.11 -29.70
CA ALA A 4 50.28 20.28 -28.25
C ALA A 4 51.71 20.56 -27.88
N PRO A 5 52.14 21.03 -26.73
CA PRO A 5 52.12 20.29 -25.46
C PRO A 5 52.02 21.22 -24.21
N ALA A 6 52.10 20.91 -22.95
CA ALA A 6 52.60 19.83 -22.11
C ALA A 6 52.30 20.14 -20.63
N ARG A 7 52.21 19.15 -19.81
CA ARG A 7 52.33 19.17 -18.32
C ARG A 7 53.81 19.33 -17.91
N PRO A 8 54.20 19.70 -16.70
CA PRO A 8 54.23 18.85 -15.49
C PRO A 8 54.01 19.62 -14.18
N GLY A 9 53.84 19.08 -12.96
CA GLY A 9 54.18 17.81 -12.35
C GLY A 9 54.42 18.05 -10.85
N ILE A 10 53.81 17.21 -10.02
CA ILE A 10 54.29 16.58 -8.79
C ILE A 10 55.02 17.38 -7.70
N ARG A 11 54.55 17.37 -6.44
CA ARG A 11 55.23 16.70 -5.32
C ARG A 11 54.47 16.76 -3.98
N ARG A 12 54.48 15.61 -3.34
CA ARG A 12 54.14 15.18 -1.98
C ARG A 12 55.01 15.83 -0.87
N SER A 13 54.46 15.88 0.38
CA SER A 13 55.09 15.37 1.63
C SER A 13 54.14 15.75 2.79
N ARG A 14 53.59 14.86 3.55
CA ARG A 14 53.96 14.03 4.68
C ARG A 14 54.40 14.78 5.95
N SER A 15 53.62 14.54 7.01
CA SER A 15 53.92 14.18 8.42
C SER A 15 54.36 15.33 9.33
N VAL A 16 54.05 15.41 10.63
CA VAL A 16 54.22 14.50 11.74
C VAL A 16 53.65 15.13 13.02
N LEU A 17 52.97 14.36 13.86
CA LEU A 17 52.91 14.30 15.32
C LEU A 17 53.47 15.43 16.21
N GLY A 18 52.69 15.73 17.27
CA GLY A 18 53.23 16.37 18.48
C GLY A 18 52.23 16.35 19.63
N ARG A 19 52.28 15.33 20.50
CA ARG A 19 51.73 15.30 21.88
C ARG A 19 52.53 16.26 22.79
N VAL A 20 51.88 16.72 23.91
CA VAL A 20 52.36 16.78 25.30
C VAL A 20 51.40 17.67 26.08
N LEU A 21 50.62 17.14 27.00
CA LEU A 21 50.74 16.82 28.43
C LEU A 21 50.82 18.06 29.40
N ALA A 22 49.74 18.16 30.20
CA ALA A 22 49.63 18.27 31.65
C ALA A 22 50.21 19.45 32.38
N ALA A 23 49.41 20.07 33.26
CA ALA A 23 49.52 19.94 34.73
C ALA A 23 48.57 20.92 35.45
N THR A 24 47.72 20.35 36.22
CA THR A 24 47.18 20.67 37.55
C THR A 24 47.52 22.02 38.23
N LEU A 25 46.49 22.69 38.80
CA LEU A 25 46.42 22.99 40.21
C LEU A 25 45.01 23.31 40.69
N THR A 26 44.68 22.70 41.84
CA THR A 26 43.48 22.75 42.66
C THR A 26 43.27 24.03 43.42
N LEU A 27 42.00 24.38 43.72
CA LEU A 27 41.32 24.78 44.96
C LEU A 27 40.04 25.47 44.60
N GLY A 28 38.88 24.99 44.83
CA GLY A 28 38.15 24.74 46.04
C GLY A 28 37.15 25.84 46.29
N LEU A 29 35.83 25.54 46.04
CA LEU A 29 34.76 25.94 46.94
C LEU A 29 33.41 25.62 46.29
N THR A 30 32.64 24.98 47.08
CA THR A 30 31.31 24.38 46.90
C THR A 30 30.20 25.35 46.57
N ALA A 31 29.35 25.04 45.58
CA ALA A 31 27.88 25.07 45.57
C ALA A 31 27.34 24.58 44.24
N PRO A 32 26.21 23.84 44.17
CA PRO A 32 25.74 23.21 42.95
C PRO A 32 24.95 24.20 42.09
N LEU A 33 25.51 24.55 40.95
CA LEU A 33 24.75 25.14 39.85
C LEU A 33 24.09 24.02 39.04
N GLN A 34 22.77 23.93 39.18
CA GLN A 34 21.94 23.14 38.28
C GLN A 34 22.15 23.66 36.83
N ALA A 35 22.79 22.86 36.03
CA ALA A 35 22.82 23.06 34.59
C ALA A 35 21.43 22.81 34.03
N TRP A 36 20.73 23.86 33.63
CA TRP A 36 19.54 23.76 32.77
C TRP A 36 20.01 23.35 31.38
N ALA A 37 19.87 22.07 31.10
CA ALA A 37 19.87 21.59 29.71
C ALA A 37 18.62 22.14 29.04
N HIS A 38 18.78 23.13 28.16
CA HIS A 38 17.75 23.49 27.20
C HIS A 38 17.55 22.31 26.23
N THR A 39 16.62 21.45 26.55
CA THR A 39 15.93 20.66 25.51
C THR A 39 15.09 21.63 24.69
N PRO A 40 15.17 21.65 23.35
CA PRO A 40 14.20 22.37 22.54
C PRO A 40 12.80 21.86 22.89
N PRO A 41 11.79 22.74 22.94
CA PRO A 41 10.43 22.29 23.18
C PRO A 41 10.06 21.28 22.10
N PRO A 42 9.34 20.20 22.44
CA PRO A 42 8.81 19.30 21.43
C PRO A 42 7.94 20.12 20.48
N ALA A 43 8.06 19.84 19.18
CA ALA A 43 7.14 20.35 18.18
C ALA A 43 5.72 20.13 18.69
N PRO A 44 4.81 21.10 18.55
CA PRO A 44 3.43 20.88 18.94
C PRO A 44 2.91 19.67 18.17
N ALA A 45 2.40 18.69 18.90
CA ALA A 45 1.70 17.57 18.32
C ALA A 45 0.56 18.15 17.45
N PRO A 46 0.28 17.59 16.25
CA PRO A 46 -0.88 18.00 15.49
C PRO A 46 -2.08 17.93 16.43
N ALA A 47 -2.83 19.01 16.49
CA ALA A 47 -4.02 19.08 17.31
C ALA A 47 -4.94 17.96 16.87
N ASP A 48 -5.13 17.01 17.76
CA ASP A 48 -6.02 15.87 17.54
C ASP A 48 -7.47 16.40 17.63
N ARG A 49 -7.99 16.89 16.50
CA ARG A 49 -9.30 17.54 16.38
C ARG A 49 -10.48 16.57 16.59
N HIS A 50 -10.19 15.29 16.84
CA HIS A 50 -11.19 14.24 16.98
C HIS A 50 -11.23 13.57 18.37
N LEU A 51 -10.51 14.07 19.34
CA LEU A 51 -10.61 13.57 20.70
C LEU A 51 -11.81 14.23 21.41
N LEU A 52 -12.92 13.53 21.43
CA LEU A 52 -14.02 13.81 22.33
C LEU A 52 -13.51 13.82 23.77
N SER A 53 -13.49 14.99 24.40
CA SER A 53 -12.98 15.20 25.75
C SER A 53 -13.90 14.68 26.87
N SER A 54 -14.86 13.80 26.57
CA SER A 54 -15.71 13.09 27.53
C SER A 54 -16.17 11.76 26.95
N PRO A 55 -16.36 10.72 27.73
CA PRO A 55 -16.98 9.50 27.27
C PRO A 55 -18.47 9.74 27.01
N THR A 56 -18.75 10.34 25.87
CA THR A 56 -20.13 10.45 25.37
C THR A 56 -20.54 9.08 24.92
N ASP A 57 -21.68 8.62 25.37
CA ASP A 57 -22.29 7.36 25.01
C ASP A 57 -22.40 7.26 23.46
N LEU A 58 -21.45 6.59 22.84
CA LEU A 58 -21.36 6.40 21.39
C LEU A 58 -22.60 5.74 20.77
N THR A 59 -23.53 5.25 21.59
CA THR A 59 -24.81 4.66 21.15
C THR A 59 -25.84 5.72 20.81
N LYS A 60 -25.60 6.99 21.19
CA LYS A 60 -26.52 8.12 20.97
C LYS A 60 -26.13 9.03 19.81
N LEU A 61 -24.96 8.84 19.21
CA LEU A 61 -24.61 9.53 17.98
C LEU A 61 -25.49 8.99 16.83
N PRO A 62 -26.06 9.85 15.99
CA PRO A 62 -26.74 9.36 14.78
C PRO A 62 -25.72 8.55 13.97
N ARG A 63 -26.03 7.29 13.72
CA ARG A 63 -25.19 6.43 12.88
C ARG A 63 -25.03 7.12 11.52
N PRO A 64 -23.78 7.22 10.97
CA PRO A 64 -23.59 7.76 9.64
C PRO A 64 -24.48 6.96 8.67
N LYS A 65 -25.29 7.65 7.92
CA LYS A 65 -26.09 7.03 6.85
C LYS A 65 -25.10 6.55 5.79
N SER A 66 -25.04 5.25 5.62
CA SER A 66 -24.29 4.44 4.67
C SER A 66 -23.01 5.08 4.06
N THR A 67 -21.86 4.60 4.48
CA THR A 67 -20.62 4.73 3.73
C THR A 67 -20.69 3.76 2.55
N GLY A 68 -21.24 4.18 1.44
CA GLY A 68 -21.06 3.46 0.18
C GLY A 68 -19.69 3.81 -0.42
N PRO A 69 -19.01 2.89 -1.10
CA PRO A 69 -17.86 3.26 -1.90
C PRO A 69 -18.29 4.30 -2.93
N ALA A 70 -17.46 5.32 -3.14
CA ALA A 70 -17.69 6.30 -4.19
C ALA A 70 -17.86 5.55 -5.52
N ARG A 71 -18.89 5.89 -6.28
CA ARG A 71 -19.14 5.27 -7.57
C ARG A 71 -18.31 5.98 -8.63
N LEU A 72 -17.32 5.28 -9.16
CA LEU A 72 -16.59 5.76 -10.33
C LEU A 72 -17.58 5.90 -11.50
N VAL A 73 -17.69 7.09 -12.05
CA VAL A 73 -18.43 7.34 -13.28
C VAL A 73 -17.57 6.86 -14.45
N ALA A 74 -18.17 6.29 -15.47
CA ALA A 74 -17.45 5.77 -16.63
C ALA A 74 -16.48 6.83 -17.19
N GLN A 75 -15.21 6.48 -17.27
CA GLN A 75 -14.14 7.35 -17.69
C GLN A 75 -14.28 7.71 -19.16
N ALA A 76 -14.45 8.98 -19.49
CA ALA A 76 -14.58 9.44 -20.88
C ALA A 76 -13.21 9.55 -21.60
N THR A 77 -12.13 9.74 -20.81
CA THR A 77 -10.74 9.86 -21.31
C THR A 77 -9.81 9.08 -20.40
N PRO A 78 -8.81 8.36 -20.91
CA PRO A 78 -7.77 7.78 -20.08
C PRO A 78 -7.07 8.90 -19.27
N GLY A 79 -7.06 8.79 -17.95
CA GLY A 79 -6.26 9.65 -17.09
C GLY A 79 -7.02 10.48 -16.05
N VAL A 80 -8.31 10.76 -16.18
CA VAL A 80 -9.07 11.50 -15.17
C VAL A 80 -10.24 10.67 -14.67
N ALA A 81 -10.22 10.29 -13.39
CA ALA A 81 -11.36 9.65 -12.75
C ALA A 81 -12.36 10.73 -12.30
N VAL A 82 -13.59 10.59 -12.72
CA VAL A 82 -14.72 11.38 -12.28
C VAL A 82 -15.54 10.54 -11.28
N ILE A 83 -15.76 11.08 -10.10
CA ILE A 83 -16.38 10.41 -8.98
C ILE A 83 -17.74 11.03 -8.69
N ASP A 84 -18.77 10.22 -8.50
CA ASP A 84 -20.06 10.68 -8.03
C ASP A 84 -19.99 10.95 -6.52
N ALA A 85 -19.75 12.20 -6.15
CA ALA A 85 -19.70 12.63 -4.78
C ALA A 85 -21.08 12.52 -4.09
N SER A 86 -22.17 12.56 -4.87
CA SER A 86 -23.56 12.53 -4.37
C SER A 86 -24.19 11.14 -4.34
N ALA A 87 -23.43 10.06 -4.62
CA ALA A 87 -23.96 8.69 -4.67
C ALA A 87 -24.63 8.23 -3.36
N SER A 88 -24.26 8.81 -2.23
CA SER A 88 -24.85 8.55 -0.91
C SER A 88 -25.95 9.52 -0.48
N ALA A 89 -26.27 10.53 -1.31
CA ALA A 89 -27.17 11.61 -0.94
C ALA A 89 -28.64 11.17 -0.98
N SER A 90 -29.44 11.72 -0.09
CA SER A 90 -30.85 11.32 0.10
C SER A 90 -31.84 12.02 -0.83
N SER A 91 -31.38 13.03 -1.60
CA SER A 91 -32.25 13.83 -2.48
C SER A 91 -31.61 14.09 -3.84
N GLY A 92 -32.39 14.00 -4.92
CA GLY A 92 -31.95 14.31 -6.27
C GLY A 92 -31.85 15.81 -6.52
N GLY A 93 -30.69 16.30 -6.82
CA GLY A 93 -30.37 17.66 -7.22
C GLY A 93 -28.87 17.84 -7.11
N GLY A 94 -28.15 17.92 -8.23
CA GLY A 94 -26.71 18.04 -8.28
C GLY A 94 -26.22 19.27 -9.00
N ASN A 95 -27.09 20.19 -9.32
CA ASN A 95 -26.77 21.45 -10.00
C ASN A 95 -26.21 22.51 -9.03
N GLU A 96 -25.54 23.50 -9.57
CA GLU A 96 -24.91 24.61 -8.83
C GLU A 96 -23.96 24.14 -7.74
N THR A 97 -22.99 23.35 -8.16
CA THR A 97 -22.00 22.79 -7.25
C THR A 97 -20.97 23.82 -6.81
N SER A 98 -20.77 23.94 -5.50
CA SER A 98 -19.66 24.69 -4.91
C SER A 98 -18.74 23.75 -4.13
N ILE A 99 -17.44 23.93 -4.28
CA ILE A 99 -16.41 23.09 -3.66
C ILE A 99 -15.47 23.92 -2.80
N ALA A 100 -15.13 23.40 -1.63
CA ALA A 100 -14.08 23.92 -0.76
C ALA A 100 -13.08 22.83 -0.42
N ILE A 101 -11.82 23.18 -0.42
CA ILE A 101 -10.71 22.30 -0.05
C ILE A 101 -10.01 22.94 1.16
N ASN A 102 -9.79 22.16 2.22
CA ASN A 102 -9.08 22.64 3.38
C ASN A 102 -7.60 22.85 3.03
N PRO A 103 -7.07 24.09 3.03
CA PRO A 103 -5.69 24.34 2.63
C PRO A 103 -4.67 23.79 3.65
N ALA A 104 -5.09 23.52 4.89
CA ALA A 104 -4.25 22.91 5.92
C ALA A 104 -4.20 21.38 5.80
N ASP A 105 -5.24 20.76 5.25
CA ASP A 105 -5.32 19.34 4.94
C ASP A 105 -6.10 19.13 3.62
N PRO A 106 -5.44 19.11 2.45
CA PRO A 106 -6.12 18.99 1.16
C PRO A 106 -6.89 17.69 0.93
N LYS A 107 -6.81 16.74 1.87
CA LYS A 107 -7.66 15.55 1.87
C LYS A 107 -9.08 15.84 2.35
N GLU A 108 -9.27 16.92 3.11
CA GLU A 108 -10.59 17.36 3.55
C GLU A 108 -11.23 18.25 2.48
N ILE A 109 -12.33 17.78 1.93
CA ILE A 109 -13.04 18.42 0.83
C ILE A 109 -14.53 18.44 1.16
N VAL A 110 -15.17 19.58 0.90
CA VAL A 110 -16.61 19.76 1.04
C VAL A 110 -17.21 20.20 -0.28
N ILE A 111 -18.33 19.59 -0.68
CA ILE A 111 -19.15 20.05 -1.80
C ILE A 111 -20.55 20.36 -1.30
N THR A 112 -21.06 21.53 -1.71
CA THR A 112 -22.46 21.89 -1.60
C THR A 112 -23.13 21.90 -2.97
N ARG A 113 -24.45 21.81 -2.99
CA ARG A 113 -25.26 21.77 -4.20
C ARG A 113 -26.62 22.40 -3.95
N PHE A 114 -27.29 22.81 -4.99
CA PHE A 114 -28.64 23.37 -4.85
C PHE A 114 -29.59 22.36 -4.18
N ASN A 115 -30.16 22.74 -3.04
CA ASN A 115 -31.08 21.88 -2.31
C ASN A 115 -32.09 22.75 -1.52
N GLY A 116 -33.32 22.63 -1.86
CA GLY A 116 -34.39 23.58 -1.45
C GLY A 116 -34.90 23.50 0.00
N SER A 117 -34.22 22.84 0.95
CA SER A 117 -34.74 22.73 2.32
C SER A 117 -33.67 22.71 3.39
N TRP A 118 -33.75 23.63 4.35
CA TRP A 118 -32.91 23.67 5.53
C TRP A 118 -33.09 22.42 6.41
N SER A 119 -32.06 22.03 7.11
CA SER A 119 -32.17 20.97 8.11
C SER A 119 -33.13 21.35 9.22
N GLY A 120 -34.08 20.47 9.51
CA GLY A 120 -35.10 20.67 10.54
C GLY A 120 -36.32 21.47 10.09
N VAL A 121 -36.38 21.94 8.85
CA VAL A 121 -37.53 22.61 8.25
C VAL A 121 -38.04 21.80 7.08
N GLY A 122 -39.34 21.45 7.09
CA GLY A 122 -40.02 20.82 5.94
C GLY A 122 -39.63 19.35 5.60
N GLY A 123 -38.81 18.69 6.39
CA GLY A 123 -38.54 17.23 6.25
C GLY A 123 -37.50 16.85 5.21
N SER A 124 -36.82 17.81 4.58
CA SER A 124 -35.67 17.60 3.69
C SER A 124 -34.38 18.10 4.34
N ASN A 125 -33.25 17.61 3.95
CA ASN A 125 -31.95 17.99 4.50
C ASN A 125 -31.09 18.64 3.42
N ALA A 126 -30.51 19.80 3.70
CA ALA A 126 -29.45 20.38 2.89
C ALA A 126 -28.13 19.63 3.16
N ASP A 127 -27.70 18.87 2.18
CA ASP A 127 -26.57 17.96 2.35
C ASP A 127 -25.24 18.67 2.14
N LEU A 128 -24.28 18.47 3.07
CA LEU A 128 -22.86 18.67 2.84
C LEU A 128 -22.23 17.34 2.43
N LEU A 129 -21.71 17.25 1.23
CA LEU A 129 -20.92 16.11 0.78
C LEU A 129 -19.50 16.31 1.29
N HIS A 130 -18.98 15.39 2.06
CA HIS A 130 -17.71 15.52 2.77
C HIS A 130 -16.80 14.36 2.50
N SER A 131 -15.55 14.63 2.18
CA SER A 131 -14.46 13.67 2.01
C SER A 131 -13.30 14.01 2.95
N LEU A 132 -12.64 12.99 3.50
CA LEU A 132 -11.42 13.09 4.33
C LEU A 132 -10.21 12.38 3.71
N ASP A 133 -10.33 11.91 2.49
CA ASP A 133 -9.33 11.10 1.79
C ASP A 133 -8.98 11.63 0.39
N GLY A 134 -9.18 12.94 0.18
CA GLY A 134 -8.85 13.59 -1.08
C GLY A 134 -9.88 13.36 -2.19
N GLY A 135 -11.11 12.98 -1.83
CA GLY A 135 -12.21 12.77 -2.77
C GLY A 135 -12.38 11.33 -3.24
N ILE A 136 -11.65 10.37 -2.65
CA ILE A 136 -11.78 8.93 -2.96
C ILE A 136 -13.10 8.39 -2.45
N THR A 137 -13.46 8.74 -1.20
CA THR A 137 -14.75 8.38 -0.62
C THR A 137 -15.51 9.62 -0.15
N TRP A 138 -16.83 9.57 -0.23
CA TRP A 138 -17.72 10.66 0.11
C TRP A 138 -18.78 10.20 1.10
N THR A 139 -19.04 11.05 2.07
CA THR A 139 -20.08 10.81 3.06
C THR A 139 -21.01 12.01 3.13
N ASN A 140 -22.29 11.77 3.33
CA ASN A 140 -23.27 12.79 3.68
C ASN A 140 -23.37 12.81 5.20
N ARG A 141 -22.48 13.56 5.88
CA ARG A 141 -22.38 13.52 7.35
C ARG A 141 -23.13 14.64 8.04
N ALA A 142 -23.29 15.76 7.37
CA ALA A 142 -23.92 16.91 7.98
C ALA A 142 -24.95 17.54 7.06
N THR A 143 -25.85 18.27 7.67
CA THR A 143 -26.82 19.11 7.01
C THR A 143 -26.57 20.55 7.44
N ILE A 144 -26.74 21.49 6.53
CA ILE A 144 -26.63 22.90 6.85
C ILE A 144 -27.82 23.26 7.75
N PRO A 145 -27.59 23.69 9.00
CA PRO A 145 -28.65 23.96 9.93
C PRO A 145 -29.43 25.22 9.53
N PHE A 146 -30.67 25.31 9.98
CA PHE A 146 -31.50 26.51 9.77
C PHE A 146 -30.89 27.72 10.51
N HIS A 147 -30.88 28.88 9.84
CA HIS A 147 -30.26 30.11 10.32
C HIS A 147 -31.08 30.89 11.33
N GLY A 148 -32.36 30.54 11.55
CA GLY A 148 -33.20 31.13 12.55
C GLY A 148 -34.04 32.37 12.10
N LEU A 149 -33.89 32.89 10.87
CA LEU A 149 -34.74 33.89 10.31
C LEU A 149 -36.14 33.33 9.98
N THR A 150 -37.21 33.97 10.48
CA THR A 150 -38.55 33.40 10.35
C THR A 150 -39.29 33.86 9.09
N ASP A 151 -38.80 34.91 8.42
CA ASP A 151 -39.35 35.44 7.18
C ASP A 151 -38.91 34.73 5.92
N THR A 152 -37.81 33.93 6.01
CA THR A 152 -37.26 33.18 4.91
C THR A 152 -36.88 31.76 5.37
N THR A 153 -37.80 30.81 5.19
CA THR A 153 -37.66 29.45 5.67
C THR A 153 -37.35 28.45 4.54
N ASN A 154 -37.33 28.87 3.30
CA ASN A 154 -37.04 28.06 2.12
C ASN A 154 -35.58 28.23 1.70
N GLY A 155 -34.88 27.13 1.45
CA GLY A 155 -33.48 27.11 1.12
C GLY A 155 -32.72 26.05 1.92
N PRO A 156 -31.37 25.97 1.86
CA PRO A 156 -30.51 26.86 1.08
C PRO A 156 -30.63 26.60 -0.42
N ASN A 157 -30.78 27.70 -1.16
CA ASN A 157 -30.79 27.62 -2.63
C ASN A 157 -29.36 27.78 -3.16
N ASP A 158 -29.01 28.87 -3.82
CA ASP A 158 -27.62 29.13 -4.27
C ASP A 158 -26.66 29.07 -3.07
N GLN A 159 -25.57 28.35 -3.21
CA GLN A 159 -24.68 28.06 -2.10
C GLN A 159 -23.22 28.16 -2.56
N THR A 160 -22.41 28.88 -1.78
CA THR A 160 -20.96 28.89 -2.00
C THR A 160 -20.21 28.67 -0.67
N VAL A 161 -19.11 27.91 -0.74
CA VAL A 161 -18.29 27.55 0.42
C VAL A 161 -16.81 27.79 0.12
N ASP A 162 -16.04 28.13 1.16
CA ASP A 162 -14.58 28.20 1.11
C ASP A 162 -14.00 27.93 2.51
N PHE A 163 -12.78 27.38 2.58
CA PHE A 163 -12.06 27.21 3.84
C PHE A 163 -11.13 28.39 4.11
N ASP A 164 -10.97 28.76 5.39
CA ASP A 164 -9.86 29.61 5.81
C ASP A 164 -8.56 28.82 5.97
N ARG A 165 -7.44 29.52 6.20
CA ARG A 165 -6.11 28.88 6.40
C ARG A 165 -6.00 28.03 7.68
N ASN A 166 -6.94 28.20 8.62
CA ASN A 166 -7.00 27.45 9.86
C ASN A 166 -7.88 26.20 9.75
N GLY A 167 -8.48 25.96 8.58
CA GLY A 167 -9.36 24.83 8.30
C GLY A 167 -10.80 25.02 8.82
N ASN A 168 -11.25 26.25 9.08
CA ASN A 168 -12.66 26.49 9.31
C ASN A 168 -13.39 26.63 7.98
N LEU A 169 -14.52 25.95 7.84
CA LEU A 169 -15.39 26.05 6.67
C LEU A 169 -16.32 27.24 6.82
N HIS A 170 -16.36 28.09 5.82
CA HIS A 170 -17.30 29.18 5.70
C HIS A 170 -18.32 28.90 4.59
N GLY A 171 -19.57 29.28 4.78
CA GLY A 171 -20.64 29.07 3.80
C GLY A 171 -21.56 30.31 3.71
N SER A 172 -21.94 30.62 2.47
CA SER A 172 -22.89 31.67 2.16
C SER A 172 -24.04 31.07 1.35
N PHE A 173 -25.25 31.34 1.76
CA PHE A 173 -26.47 30.65 1.35
C PHE A 173 -27.59 31.58 1.06
N LEU A 174 -28.28 31.38 -0.07
CA LEU A 174 -29.51 32.07 -0.40
C LEU A 174 -30.70 31.41 0.35
N THR A 175 -31.45 32.19 1.08
CA THR A 175 -32.70 31.79 1.75
C THR A 175 -33.88 32.61 1.25
N CYS A 176 -35.04 31.99 1.10
CA CYS A 176 -36.23 32.58 0.53
C CYS A 176 -37.44 32.52 1.46
N SER A 177 -38.35 33.46 1.35
CA SER A 177 -39.71 33.31 1.87
C SER A 177 -40.43 32.17 1.16
N SER A 178 -41.39 31.53 1.83
CA SER A 178 -42.16 30.43 1.20
C SER A 178 -42.79 30.96 -0.08
N ALA A 179 -42.57 30.25 -1.20
CA ALA A 179 -43.12 30.63 -2.48
C ALA A 179 -44.64 30.65 -2.42
N THR A 180 -45.26 31.80 -2.69
CA THR A 180 -46.66 31.80 -3.07
C THR A 180 -46.78 31.14 -4.46
N THR A 181 -47.81 30.33 -4.64
CA THR A 181 -48.02 29.44 -5.82
C THR A 181 -48.03 30.12 -7.19
N THR A 182 -47.81 31.44 -7.25
CA THR A 182 -47.89 32.24 -8.48
C THR A 182 -46.64 33.07 -8.80
N ALA A 183 -45.64 33.18 -7.91
CA ALA A 183 -44.42 33.95 -8.16
C ALA A 183 -43.24 33.05 -8.56
N ALA A 184 -42.59 33.40 -9.68
CA ALA A 184 -41.42 32.71 -10.17
C ALA A 184 -40.17 32.96 -9.31
N PHE A 185 -40.20 33.93 -8.42
CA PHE A 185 -39.12 34.35 -7.54
C PHE A 185 -39.60 34.44 -6.10
N CYS A 186 -38.70 34.29 -5.16
CA CYS A 186 -38.97 34.52 -3.76
C CYS A 186 -39.52 35.96 -3.55
N ALA A 187 -40.60 36.13 -2.83
CA ALA A 187 -41.12 37.48 -2.49
C ALA A 187 -40.10 38.24 -1.61
N THR A 188 -39.34 37.51 -0.80
CA THR A 188 -38.22 38.01 0.00
C THR A 188 -37.10 37.00 -0.08
N SER A 189 -35.90 37.45 -0.36
CA SER A 189 -34.69 36.61 -0.35
C SER A 189 -33.57 37.30 0.42
N HIS A 190 -32.78 36.51 1.13
CA HIS A 190 -31.63 36.96 1.90
C HIS A 190 -30.43 36.05 1.63
N VAL A 191 -29.24 36.63 1.67
CA VAL A 191 -28.00 35.88 1.72
C VAL A 191 -27.54 35.83 3.17
N VAL A 192 -27.45 34.63 3.75
CA VAL A 192 -26.95 34.40 5.10
C VAL A 192 -25.58 33.74 5.04
N THR A 193 -24.69 34.15 5.93
CA THR A 193 -23.32 33.64 5.97
C THR A 193 -23.00 33.07 7.36
N GLY A 194 -22.29 31.99 7.43
CA GLY A 194 -21.87 31.35 8.67
C GLY A 194 -20.58 30.59 8.53
N SER A 195 -20.08 30.03 9.62
CA SER A 195 -18.86 29.23 9.67
C SER A 195 -19.03 28.05 10.61
N THR A 196 -18.19 27.02 10.39
CA THR A 196 -18.06 25.87 11.27
C THR A 196 -16.62 25.42 11.34
N ASP A 197 -16.19 24.98 12.51
CA ASP A 197 -14.91 24.30 12.74
C ASP A 197 -15.04 22.77 12.66
N ASP A 198 -16.29 22.27 12.59
CA ASP A 198 -16.60 20.86 12.30
C ASP A 198 -17.80 20.77 11.35
N PRO A 199 -17.56 20.58 10.04
CA PRO A 199 -18.65 20.47 9.07
C PRO A 199 -19.49 19.19 9.25
N THR A 200 -19.09 18.27 10.14
CA THR A 200 -19.85 17.04 10.42
C THR A 200 -20.88 17.22 11.54
N ASP A 201 -20.82 18.30 12.30
CA ASP A 201 -21.73 18.61 13.39
C ASP A 201 -22.48 19.93 13.15
N ALA A 202 -23.77 19.83 12.90
CA ALA A 202 -24.65 21.01 12.69
C ALA A 202 -24.63 21.98 13.87
N THR A 203 -24.29 21.54 15.09
CA THR A 203 -24.27 22.42 16.29
C THR A 203 -23.04 23.31 16.34
N HIS A 204 -22.01 23.01 15.50
CA HIS A 204 -20.80 23.83 15.39
C HIS A 204 -20.94 24.99 14.40
N TRP A 205 -22.05 25.06 13.66
CA TRP A 205 -22.31 26.19 12.78
C TRP A 205 -22.63 27.45 13.59
N ARG A 206 -22.03 28.55 13.21
CA ARG A 206 -22.21 29.88 13.78
C ARG A 206 -22.58 30.86 12.67
N TRP A 207 -23.79 31.38 12.73
CA TRP A 207 -24.26 32.38 11.75
C TRP A 207 -23.72 33.75 12.11
N PHE A 208 -23.32 34.53 11.11
CA PHE A 208 -22.78 35.86 11.29
C PHE A 208 -23.91 36.87 11.50
N GLY A 209 -23.82 37.66 12.57
CA GLY A 209 -24.87 38.55 13.04
C GLY A 209 -25.92 37.85 13.92
N ASN A 210 -26.63 38.65 14.75
CA ASN A 210 -27.74 38.17 15.55
C ASN A 210 -28.82 39.25 15.63
N PRO A 211 -29.94 39.13 14.90
CA PRO A 211 -30.25 38.10 13.91
C PRO A 211 -29.19 38.08 12.79
N PRO A 212 -29.02 36.99 12.02
CA PRO A 212 -28.06 36.96 10.93
C PRO A 212 -28.20 38.22 10.10
N THR A 213 -27.13 39.03 10.09
CA THR A 213 -27.21 40.33 9.43
C THR A 213 -27.31 40.08 7.94
N GLN A 214 -28.40 40.52 7.38
CA GLN A 214 -28.51 40.65 5.95
C GLN A 214 -27.40 41.58 5.48
N ALA A 215 -26.72 41.19 4.41
CA ALA A 215 -25.73 42.03 3.76
C ALA A 215 -26.38 43.25 3.07
N THR A 216 -27.56 43.68 3.51
CA THR A 216 -28.38 44.72 2.88
C THR A 216 -28.62 45.87 3.82
N SER A 217 -28.56 47.07 3.32
CA SER A 217 -29.02 48.26 4.03
C SER A 217 -30.56 48.27 4.17
N GLY A 218 -31.05 47.89 5.29
CA GLY A 218 -32.34 48.12 5.98
C GLY A 218 -33.69 48.14 5.26
N THR A 219 -33.78 48.14 3.93
CA THR A 219 -35.06 48.26 3.22
C THR A 219 -35.17 47.43 1.95
N ARG A 220 -34.23 46.58 1.65
CA ARG A 220 -34.19 45.83 0.39
C ARG A 220 -34.58 44.36 0.60
N THR A 221 -35.51 43.87 -0.22
CA THR A 221 -36.20 42.58 -0.07
C THR A 221 -35.82 41.57 -1.11
N GLY A 222 -34.65 41.69 -1.75
CA GLY A 222 -34.22 40.73 -2.76
C GLY A 222 -32.73 40.70 -2.93
N THR A 223 -32.06 39.63 -2.47
CA THR A 223 -30.65 39.33 -2.77
C THR A 223 -30.57 37.99 -3.47
N ASP A 224 -29.55 37.77 -4.30
CA ASP A 224 -29.37 36.56 -5.10
C ASP A 224 -27.89 36.25 -5.36
N GLN A 225 -27.60 35.02 -5.75
CA GLN A 225 -26.32 34.51 -6.25
C GLN A 225 -25.12 34.87 -5.37
N PRO A 226 -25.07 34.38 -4.13
CA PRO A 226 -23.88 34.60 -3.29
C PRO A 226 -22.65 33.96 -3.92
N TRP A 227 -21.56 34.73 -3.97
CA TRP A 227 -20.24 34.22 -4.36
C TRP A 227 -19.24 34.53 -3.26
N MET A 228 -18.81 33.49 -2.53
CA MET A 228 -17.97 33.66 -1.36
C MET A 228 -16.54 33.23 -1.63
N LEU A 229 -15.58 34.01 -1.11
CA LEU A 229 -14.18 33.66 -1.00
C LEU A 229 -13.63 34.07 0.37
N VAL A 230 -12.70 33.31 0.89
CA VAL A 230 -11.88 33.67 2.04
C VAL A 230 -10.51 34.13 1.57
N ASN A 231 -10.06 35.28 2.04
CA ASN A 231 -8.74 35.82 1.71
C ASN A 231 -8.10 36.46 2.95
N ARG A 232 -6.78 36.53 2.94
CA ARG A 232 -6.04 37.19 4.02
C ARG A 232 -6.40 38.67 4.14
N ASP A 233 -6.35 39.17 5.35
CA ASP A 233 -6.47 40.59 5.61
C ASP A 233 -5.27 41.37 5.05
N THR A 234 -5.55 42.55 4.47
CA THR A 234 -4.49 43.37 3.85
C THR A 234 -3.56 44.03 4.88
N ALA A 235 -4.04 44.27 6.11
CA ALA A 235 -3.30 44.90 7.20
C ALA A 235 -2.74 43.91 8.21
N ASN A 236 -3.44 42.77 8.41
CA ASN A 236 -3.06 41.72 9.35
C ASN A 236 -2.90 40.37 8.64
N ALA A 237 -1.69 40.05 8.26
CA ALA A 237 -1.37 38.82 7.50
C ALA A 237 -1.72 37.51 8.23
N ALA A 238 -1.94 37.53 9.56
CA ALA A 238 -2.33 36.36 10.35
C ALA A 238 -3.85 36.14 10.38
N GLN A 239 -4.63 37.10 9.86
CA GLN A 239 -6.09 37.08 9.84
C GLN A 239 -6.59 36.76 8.43
N ASP A 240 -7.70 36.02 8.33
CA ASP A 240 -8.48 35.87 7.11
C ASP A 240 -9.82 36.61 7.25
N ASN A 241 -10.30 37.17 6.15
CA ASN A 241 -11.60 37.80 6.04
C ASN A 241 -12.46 37.01 5.05
N VAL A 242 -13.78 37.01 5.31
CA VAL A 242 -14.78 36.40 4.43
C VAL A 242 -15.42 37.48 3.57
N TYR A 243 -15.37 37.28 2.26
CA TYR A 243 -15.95 38.19 1.27
C TYR A 243 -17.12 37.51 0.57
N VAL A 244 -18.27 38.13 0.53
CA VAL A 244 -19.48 37.60 -0.10
C VAL A 244 -19.95 38.59 -1.14
N GLY A 245 -19.74 38.27 -2.40
CA GLY A 245 -20.36 38.98 -3.52
C GLY A 245 -21.82 38.56 -3.68
N LEU A 246 -22.70 39.49 -3.91
CA LEU A 246 -24.12 39.24 -4.11
C LEU A 246 -24.78 40.26 -5.01
N GLN A 247 -25.90 39.91 -5.59
CA GLN A 247 -26.79 40.81 -6.25
C GLN A 247 -27.86 41.32 -5.31
N ASP A 248 -28.22 42.62 -5.40
CA ASP A 248 -29.29 43.23 -4.66
C ASP A 248 -30.34 43.81 -5.63
N PHE A 249 -31.56 43.28 -5.58
CA PHE A 249 -32.66 43.67 -6.45
C PHE A 249 -33.61 44.65 -5.76
N GLY A 250 -33.37 45.06 -4.50
CA GLY A 250 -34.27 45.88 -3.67
C GLY A 250 -34.26 47.38 -3.99
N GLY A 251 -34.10 47.76 -5.22
CA GLY A 251 -34.04 49.14 -5.71
C GLY A 251 -33.53 49.16 -7.12
N ALA A 252 -32.58 50.05 -7.43
CA ALA A 252 -31.75 49.87 -8.63
C ALA A 252 -30.91 48.62 -8.40
N PRO A 253 -30.90 47.65 -9.31
CA PRO A 253 -30.07 46.43 -9.14
C PRO A 253 -28.59 46.77 -8.97
N ASP A 254 -28.00 46.35 -7.90
CA ASP A 254 -26.59 46.58 -7.56
C ASP A 254 -25.83 45.28 -7.34
N ALA A 255 -24.57 45.24 -7.73
CA ALA A 255 -23.64 44.24 -7.29
C ALA A 255 -22.94 44.73 -6.01
N ARG A 256 -22.89 43.91 -4.97
CA ARG A 256 -22.34 44.24 -3.67
C ARG A 256 -21.38 43.22 -3.15
N VAL A 257 -20.47 43.64 -2.24
CA VAL A 257 -19.62 42.74 -1.48
C VAL A 257 -19.79 43.02 0.02
N ALA A 258 -20.29 42.02 0.74
CA ALA A 258 -20.22 42.00 2.18
C ALA A 258 -18.86 41.46 2.63
N VAL A 259 -18.27 42.08 3.65
CA VAL A 259 -17.00 41.65 4.23
C VAL A 259 -17.20 41.40 5.73
N TYR A 260 -16.69 40.24 6.17
CA TYR A 260 -16.68 39.86 7.58
C TYR A 260 -15.21 39.78 8.02
N ASP A 261 -14.82 40.71 8.91
CA ASP A 261 -13.45 40.84 9.40
C ASP A 261 -13.17 39.79 10.48
N GLY A 262 -12.23 38.92 10.21
CA GLY A 262 -11.71 37.94 11.14
C GLY A 262 -12.59 36.73 11.34
N ALA A 263 -12.03 35.60 11.09
CA ALA A 263 -12.58 34.29 11.44
C ALA A 263 -12.51 34.03 12.96
N ALA A 264 -12.67 35.05 13.79
CA ALA A 264 -12.63 34.86 15.23
C ALA A 264 -13.87 34.12 15.73
N ALA A 265 -13.66 33.29 16.74
CA ALA A 265 -14.65 32.47 17.42
C ALA A 265 -15.85 33.24 18.04
N SER A 266 -15.88 34.55 17.92
CA SER A 266 -16.99 35.42 18.24
C SER A 266 -17.55 36.01 16.96
N GLN A 267 -18.80 35.75 16.68
CA GLN A 267 -19.58 36.25 15.54
C GLN A 267 -19.08 37.63 15.08
N PRO A 268 -18.35 37.73 13.94
CA PRO A 268 -17.92 39.02 13.47
C PRO A 268 -19.14 39.87 13.17
N ALA A 269 -19.17 41.12 13.64
CA ALA A 269 -20.14 42.07 13.18
C ALA A 269 -19.93 42.25 11.67
N ALA A 270 -20.99 42.04 10.87
CA ALA A 270 -20.92 42.35 9.46
C ALA A 270 -20.56 43.80 9.28
N VAL A 271 -19.41 44.09 8.73
CA VAL A 271 -19.12 45.40 8.22
C VAL A 271 -19.60 45.40 6.76
N SER A 272 -20.84 45.86 6.56
CA SER A 272 -21.36 46.03 5.21
C SER A 272 -20.53 47.11 4.51
N ARG A 273 -19.58 46.68 3.71
CA ARG A 273 -18.80 47.56 2.82
C ARG A 273 -19.40 47.49 1.44
N ASP A 274 -20.60 48.09 1.34
CA ASP A 274 -21.39 48.16 0.12
C ASP A 274 -20.77 49.12 -0.87
N ASN A 275 -20.54 48.77 -2.05
CA ASN A 275 -20.29 49.51 -3.26
C ASN A 275 -19.03 49.09 -4.01
N ILE A 276 -19.16 48.03 -4.83
CA ILE A 276 -18.21 47.76 -5.89
C ILE A 276 -18.26 48.86 -6.96
N ALA A 277 -19.40 49.58 -7.07
CA ALA A 277 -19.59 50.69 -8.02
C ALA A 277 -20.42 51.76 -7.37
N GLY A 278 -19.87 52.94 -7.24
CA GLY A 278 -20.67 54.14 -7.03
C GLY A 278 -21.63 54.28 -8.21
N THR A 279 -22.97 54.14 -7.95
CA THR A 279 -23.97 54.22 -9.02
C THR A 279 -23.74 53.28 -10.20
N MET A 280 -23.99 52.01 -10.05
CA MET A 280 -24.22 51.14 -11.22
C MET A 280 -25.45 51.70 -11.94
N SER A 281 -25.30 52.00 -13.22
CA SER A 281 -26.39 52.40 -14.08
C SER A 281 -27.62 51.51 -13.86
N PRO A 282 -28.86 51.98 -13.92
CA PRO A 282 -30.08 51.17 -13.76
C PRO A 282 -30.21 50.03 -14.78
N LEU A 283 -29.19 49.78 -15.53
CA LEU A 283 -29.07 48.76 -16.58
C LEU A 283 -28.34 47.50 -16.17
N VAL A 284 -27.95 47.30 -14.90
CA VAL A 284 -27.43 46.05 -14.43
C VAL A 284 -28.59 45.08 -14.13
N THR A 285 -28.99 44.44 -15.16
CA THR A 285 -29.87 43.29 -15.07
C THR A 285 -29.02 42.05 -14.90
N ASN A 286 -28.76 41.62 -13.74
CA ASN A 286 -27.98 40.49 -13.38
C ASN A 286 -26.44 40.69 -13.41
N GLY A 287 -25.87 41.02 -12.30
CA GLY A 287 -24.46 41.38 -12.19
C GLY A 287 -23.53 40.22 -12.35
N ALA A 288 -24.03 38.99 -12.23
CA ALA A 288 -23.19 37.78 -12.33
C ALA A 288 -21.86 37.98 -11.61
N LEU A 289 -21.92 38.50 -10.41
CA LEU A 289 -20.74 38.89 -9.66
C LEU A 289 -19.92 37.69 -9.28
N ARG A 290 -18.66 37.68 -9.71
CA ARG A 290 -17.67 36.67 -9.33
C ARG A 290 -16.48 37.35 -8.68
N LEU A 291 -16.07 36.85 -7.53
CA LEU A 291 -14.89 37.33 -6.80
C LEU A 291 -13.66 36.54 -7.19
N ALA A 292 -12.51 37.21 -7.22
CA ALA A 292 -11.20 36.60 -7.30
C ALA A 292 -10.29 37.20 -6.24
N LYS A 293 -9.38 36.39 -5.70
CA LYS A 293 -8.48 36.76 -4.61
C LYS A 293 -7.01 36.69 -5.03
N ASP A 294 -6.21 37.67 -4.60
CA ASP A 294 -4.75 37.57 -4.61
C ASP A 294 -4.30 37.12 -3.21
N PRO A 295 -3.87 35.85 -3.06
CA PRO A 295 -3.51 35.31 -1.76
C PRO A 295 -2.21 35.91 -1.20
N ARG A 296 -1.43 36.59 -2.03
CA ARG A 296 -0.13 37.15 -1.63
C ARG A 296 -0.27 38.38 -0.73
N ASN A 297 -1.27 39.20 -0.96
CA ASN A 297 -1.39 40.51 -0.34
C ASN A 297 -2.81 40.86 0.14
N GLY A 298 -3.79 39.97 -0.01
CA GLY A 298 -5.17 40.21 0.41
C GLY A 298 -6.02 41.01 -0.58
N THR A 299 -5.49 41.39 -1.74
CA THR A 299 -6.24 42.11 -2.77
C THR A 299 -7.44 41.27 -3.26
N MET A 300 -8.57 41.92 -3.40
CA MET A 300 -9.78 41.33 -3.94
C MET A 300 -10.13 41.97 -5.29
N TYR A 301 -10.61 41.14 -6.19
CA TYR A 301 -11.17 41.56 -7.47
C TYR A 301 -12.63 41.17 -7.56
N ALA A 302 -13.43 42.01 -8.19
CA ALA A 302 -14.84 41.77 -8.47
C ALA A 302 -15.07 41.87 -9.98
N LEU A 303 -15.48 40.76 -10.59
CA LEU A 303 -15.87 40.68 -11.99
C LEU A 303 -17.40 40.69 -12.09
N TYR A 304 -17.94 41.58 -12.90
CA TYR A 304 -19.38 41.71 -13.12
C TYR A 304 -19.68 42.18 -14.52
N GLN A 305 -20.92 42.00 -14.95
CA GLN A 305 -21.39 42.47 -16.26
C GLN A 305 -22.26 43.69 -16.18
N THR A 306 -22.15 44.57 -17.17
CA THR A 306 -23.09 45.61 -17.44
C THR A 306 -23.56 45.50 -18.87
N SER A 307 -24.85 45.68 -19.13
CA SER A 307 -25.35 45.61 -20.51
C SER A 307 -25.73 47.02 -21.02
N THR A 308 -25.51 47.24 -22.27
CA THR A 308 -25.85 48.47 -22.97
C THR A 308 -26.95 48.21 -24.00
N GLY A 309 -28.13 48.78 -23.81
CA GLY A 309 -29.26 48.69 -24.78
C GLY A 309 -30.60 49.11 -24.17
N THR A 310 -31.45 49.68 -24.99
CA THR A 310 -32.71 50.34 -24.60
C THR A 310 -33.88 49.37 -24.30
N ASN A 311 -33.69 48.04 -24.39
CA ASN A 311 -34.78 47.04 -24.33
C ASN A 311 -34.75 46.11 -23.10
N GLN A 312 -34.24 46.60 -21.97
CA GLN A 312 -33.98 45.74 -20.78
C GLN A 312 -35.10 45.66 -19.74
N THR A 313 -36.24 46.28 -19.96
CA THR A 313 -37.27 46.42 -18.95
C THR A 313 -38.12 45.18 -18.66
N ASN A 314 -37.98 44.08 -19.45
CA ASN A 314 -38.70 42.81 -19.21
C ASN A 314 -37.91 41.59 -19.67
N SER A 315 -36.78 41.36 -19.09
CA SER A 315 -35.66 40.62 -19.65
C SER A 315 -35.51 39.16 -19.24
N VAL A 316 -36.56 38.50 -18.81
CA VAL A 316 -36.39 37.10 -18.31
C VAL A 316 -36.18 36.07 -19.47
N LEU A 317 -36.52 36.44 -20.71
CA LEU A 317 -36.39 35.51 -21.85
C LEU A 317 -36.07 36.30 -23.14
N ARG A 318 -34.80 36.49 -23.48
CA ARG A 318 -34.40 37.09 -24.73
C ARG A 318 -33.57 36.14 -25.60
N ASN A 319 -34.00 36.04 -26.89
CA ASN A 319 -33.18 35.39 -27.98
C ASN A 319 -32.55 36.45 -28.85
N GLN A 320 -32.10 37.58 -28.31
CA GLN A 320 -31.35 38.61 -29.05
C GLN A 320 -30.02 38.81 -28.36
N PRO A 321 -28.95 38.88 -29.06
CA PRO A 321 -27.66 39.25 -28.49
C PRO A 321 -27.76 40.55 -27.74
N VAL A 322 -27.24 40.62 -26.55
CA VAL A 322 -27.17 41.85 -25.76
C VAL A 322 -25.72 42.27 -25.75
N SER A 323 -25.45 43.56 -26.02
CA SER A 323 -24.09 44.06 -25.81
C SER A 323 -23.76 44.05 -24.32
N VAL A 324 -22.80 43.28 -23.94
CA VAL A 324 -22.35 43.08 -22.55
C VAL A 324 -20.94 43.65 -22.41
N ASN A 325 -20.77 44.48 -21.34
CA ASN A 325 -19.45 44.88 -20.88
C ASN A 325 -19.08 44.06 -19.66
N TRP A 326 -18.05 43.28 -19.78
CA TRP A 326 -17.42 42.57 -18.66
C TRP A 326 -16.50 43.57 -17.94
N ARG A 327 -16.84 43.91 -16.67
CA ARG A 327 -16.11 44.87 -15.86
C ARG A 327 -15.38 44.19 -14.72
N LEU A 328 -14.15 44.61 -14.49
CA LEU A 328 -13.34 44.17 -13.34
C LEU A 328 -13.04 45.39 -12.46
N ASN A 329 -13.32 45.29 -11.18
CA ASN A 329 -12.95 46.26 -10.16
C ASN A 329 -12.07 45.62 -9.09
N ARG A 330 -11.41 46.41 -8.25
CA ARG A 330 -10.38 45.92 -7.31
C ARG A 330 -10.49 46.66 -5.97
N SER A 331 -10.32 45.94 -4.85
CA SER A 331 -10.07 46.47 -3.54
C SER A 331 -8.74 46.01 -2.98
N THR A 332 -7.96 46.90 -2.37
CA THR A 332 -6.70 46.64 -1.70
C THR A 332 -6.75 47.02 -0.19
N ASP A 333 -7.92 47.26 0.35
CA ASP A 333 -8.19 47.75 1.69
C ASP A 333 -9.34 46.99 2.39
N ASN A 334 -9.40 45.68 2.19
CA ASN A 334 -10.44 44.80 2.76
C ASN A 334 -11.86 45.20 2.32
N GLY A 335 -12.03 45.60 1.08
CA GLY A 335 -13.34 45.95 0.52
C GLY A 335 -13.86 47.35 0.91
N GLN A 336 -13.05 48.19 1.57
CA GLN A 336 -13.51 49.55 1.97
C GLN A 336 -13.65 50.43 0.75
N THR A 337 -12.74 50.36 -0.18
CA THR A 337 -12.83 51.09 -1.45
C THR A 337 -12.59 50.17 -2.63
N TRP A 338 -13.26 50.45 -3.73
CA TRP A 338 -13.15 49.71 -4.97
C TRP A 338 -12.77 50.64 -6.09
N THR A 339 -11.60 50.45 -6.64
CA THR A 339 -11.10 51.26 -7.79
C THR A 339 -10.03 50.48 -8.58
N LEU A 340 -10.10 50.55 -9.86
CA LEU A 340 -9.09 49.96 -10.75
C LEU A 340 -8.75 50.94 -11.88
N ASN A 341 -7.47 51.20 -12.10
CA ASN A 341 -6.96 52.20 -13.07
C ASN A 341 -7.54 53.62 -12.88
N GLY A 342 -7.93 53.98 -11.63
CA GLY A 342 -8.52 55.26 -11.31
C GLY A 342 -10.04 55.34 -11.57
N ASP A 343 -10.66 54.30 -12.06
CA ASP A 343 -12.13 54.24 -12.26
C ASP A 343 -12.79 53.49 -11.08
N THR A 344 -13.71 54.19 -10.41
CA THR A 344 -14.49 53.63 -9.27
C THR A 344 -15.54 52.61 -9.74
N ASN A 345 -15.89 52.55 -11.00
CA ASN A 345 -16.78 51.56 -11.59
C ASN A 345 -15.97 50.35 -12.21
N GLY A 346 -14.69 50.33 -11.98
CA GLY A 346 -13.80 49.32 -12.58
C GLY A 346 -13.61 49.48 -14.11
N ILE A 347 -12.72 48.74 -14.68
CA ILE A 347 -12.38 48.80 -16.10
C ILE A 347 -13.23 47.83 -16.90
N VAL A 348 -13.50 48.16 -18.16
CA VAL A 348 -14.10 47.23 -19.14
C VAL A 348 -13.01 46.30 -19.65
N VAL A 349 -13.09 45.05 -19.30
CA VAL A 349 -12.15 43.99 -19.74
C VAL A 349 -12.50 43.55 -21.13
N ALA A 350 -13.78 43.37 -21.42
CA ALA A 350 -14.29 43.00 -22.73
C ALA A 350 -15.65 43.64 -22.99
N ALA A 351 -15.91 44.00 -24.23
CA ALA A 351 -17.21 44.46 -24.72
C ALA A 351 -17.58 43.56 -25.91
N GLU A 352 -18.56 42.75 -25.72
CA GLU A 352 -18.95 41.71 -26.68
C GLU A 352 -20.46 41.68 -26.86
N ASN A 353 -20.93 41.20 -27.97
CA ASN A 353 -22.30 40.72 -28.05
C ASN A 353 -22.31 39.33 -27.45
N SER A 354 -23.30 39.02 -26.66
CA SER A 354 -23.40 37.72 -26.01
C SER A 354 -24.85 37.32 -25.89
N ASP A 355 -25.19 36.14 -26.38
CA ASP A 355 -26.48 35.50 -26.15
C ASP A 355 -26.69 35.13 -24.69
N GLN A 356 -25.64 35.26 -23.89
CA GLN A 356 -25.59 34.83 -22.49
C GLN A 356 -25.99 35.93 -21.52
N GLY A 357 -26.90 36.80 -21.93
CA GLY A 357 -27.63 37.63 -21.02
C GLY A 357 -28.68 36.82 -20.25
N LEU A 358 -29.30 37.43 -19.28
CA LEU A 358 -30.41 36.88 -18.50
C LEU A 358 -31.44 36.16 -19.40
N GLY A 359 -31.71 34.90 -19.04
CA GLY A 359 -32.76 34.10 -19.67
C GLY A 359 -32.37 33.35 -20.93
N PHE A 360 -31.08 33.39 -21.33
CA PHE A 360 -30.56 32.48 -22.34
C PHE A 360 -30.62 31.02 -21.82
N LYS A 361 -31.11 30.13 -22.69
CA LYS A 361 -31.15 28.71 -22.37
C LYS A 361 -30.03 27.96 -23.06
N PHE A 362 -28.95 27.70 -22.35
CA PHE A 362 -27.87 26.86 -22.80
C PHE A 362 -28.37 25.44 -23.08
N GLY A 363 -28.19 24.96 -24.29
CA GLY A 363 -28.75 23.70 -24.77
C GLY A 363 -30.27 23.59 -24.70
N GLY A 364 -31.02 24.67 -24.63
CA GLY A 364 -32.49 24.69 -24.55
C GLY A 364 -33.10 24.32 -23.21
N VAL A 365 -32.31 23.82 -22.24
CA VAL A 365 -32.80 23.29 -20.94
C VAL A 365 -32.14 23.90 -19.70
N ASN A 366 -31.18 24.79 -19.88
CA ASN A 366 -30.48 25.42 -18.76
C ASN A 366 -30.54 26.96 -18.88
N ALA A 367 -31.49 27.59 -18.19
CA ALA A 367 -31.55 29.02 -18.11
C ALA A 367 -30.35 29.54 -17.29
N LEU A 368 -29.51 30.40 -17.89
CA LEU A 368 -28.40 31.05 -17.21
C LEU A 368 -28.93 32.34 -16.56
N LEU A 369 -29.06 32.34 -15.25
CA LEU A 369 -29.39 33.50 -14.47
C LEU A 369 -28.14 34.17 -13.85
N GLY A 370 -27.03 33.42 -13.76
CA GLY A 370 -25.70 33.89 -13.45
C GLY A 370 -24.87 34.07 -14.72
N GLY A 371 -23.87 34.91 -14.65
CA GLY A 371 -23.11 35.25 -15.81
C GLY A 371 -22.17 34.13 -16.29
N ASN A 372 -21.91 34.15 -17.57
CA ASN A 372 -20.93 33.32 -18.22
C ASN A 372 -19.54 33.94 -18.08
N ASN A 373 -19.09 34.12 -16.85
CA ASN A 373 -17.83 34.76 -16.49
C ASN A 373 -17.19 34.21 -15.24
N HIS A 374 -15.89 34.23 -15.16
CA HIS A 374 -15.11 33.90 -13.98
C HIS A 374 -13.74 34.57 -14.02
N ALA A 375 -13.13 34.85 -12.85
CA ALA A 375 -11.78 35.39 -12.77
C ALA A 375 -10.94 34.65 -11.72
N ALA A 376 -9.65 34.57 -11.97
CA ALA A 376 -8.65 34.07 -11.01
C ALA A 376 -7.38 34.90 -11.08
N VAL A 377 -6.61 34.90 -10.00
CA VAL A 377 -5.32 35.59 -9.89
C VAL A 377 -4.20 34.57 -9.78
N ASP A 378 -3.16 34.74 -10.58
CA ASP A 378 -1.97 33.92 -10.50
C ASP A 378 -1.24 34.14 -9.16
N PRO A 379 -1.15 33.14 -8.29
CA PRO A 379 -0.53 33.29 -6.97
C PRO A 379 0.99 33.56 -7.06
N GLY A 380 1.63 33.27 -8.17
CA GLY A 380 3.06 33.50 -8.37
C GLY A 380 3.40 34.94 -8.74
N ASN A 381 2.64 35.55 -9.65
CA ASN A 381 3.00 36.85 -10.24
C ASN A 381 1.92 37.95 -10.10
N GLY A 382 0.64 37.59 -9.83
CA GLY A 382 -0.47 38.51 -9.67
C GLY A 382 -1.16 38.93 -10.96
N ASP A 383 -0.93 38.22 -12.04
CA ASP A 383 -1.70 38.39 -13.26
C ASP A 383 -3.15 37.97 -13.01
N VAL A 384 -4.07 38.72 -13.57
CA VAL A 384 -5.51 38.41 -13.44
C VAL A 384 -5.98 37.81 -14.75
N TYR A 385 -6.59 36.65 -14.69
CA TYR A 385 -7.18 35.97 -15.83
C TYR A 385 -8.72 36.04 -15.73
N VAL A 386 -9.34 36.53 -16.80
CA VAL A 386 -10.77 36.72 -16.90
C VAL A 386 -11.31 35.88 -18.04
N ALA A 387 -12.11 34.85 -17.72
CA ALA A 387 -12.89 34.08 -18.68
C ALA A 387 -14.26 34.69 -18.85
N TYR A 388 -14.76 34.72 -20.09
CA TYR A 388 -16.06 35.27 -20.41
C TYR A 388 -16.64 34.67 -21.68
N GLY A 389 -17.97 34.73 -21.83
CA GLY A 389 -18.68 34.28 -23.03
C GLY A 389 -18.77 35.40 -24.07
N ALA A 390 -18.58 35.05 -25.32
CA ALA A 390 -18.69 35.94 -26.47
C ALA A 390 -19.38 35.24 -27.63
N ASP A 391 -20.22 35.98 -28.38
CA ASP A 391 -20.86 35.44 -29.56
C ASP A 391 -19.87 35.22 -30.69
N THR A 392 -20.07 34.12 -31.40
CA THR A 392 -19.44 33.90 -32.68
C THR A 392 -20.24 34.55 -33.82
N ALA A 393 -19.63 34.68 -34.98
CA ALA A 393 -20.33 35.18 -36.17
C ALA A 393 -21.51 34.30 -36.61
N THR A 394 -21.63 33.09 -36.05
CA THR A 394 -22.70 32.12 -36.35
C THR A 394 -23.79 32.11 -35.25
N GLY A 395 -23.71 33.02 -34.25
CA GLY A 395 -24.69 33.12 -33.16
C GLY A 395 -24.54 32.10 -32.05
N ASN A 396 -23.42 31.34 -32.00
CA ASN A 396 -23.10 30.41 -30.93
C ASN A 396 -22.13 31.06 -29.95
N ASN A 397 -22.08 30.53 -28.76
CA ASN A 397 -21.32 31.08 -27.65
C ASN A 397 -19.94 30.45 -27.53
N GLN A 398 -18.91 31.28 -27.51
CA GLN A 398 -17.54 30.85 -27.34
C GLN A 398 -16.96 31.40 -26.02
N LEU A 399 -16.27 30.56 -25.28
CA LEU A 399 -15.55 31.02 -24.11
C LEU A 399 -14.18 31.57 -24.50
N ARG A 400 -13.90 32.77 -24.05
CA ARG A 400 -12.64 33.52 -24.26
C ARG A 400 -12.01 33.88 -22.93
N MET A 401 -10.68 34.03 -22.95
CA MET A 401 -9.90 34.51 -21.80
C MET A 401 -9.09 35.75 -22.17
N ARG A 402 -8.95 36.68 -21.23
CA ARG A 402 -7.98 37.77 -21.28
C ARG A 402 -7.05 37.70 -20.07
N ARG A 403 -5.79 37.89 -20.29
CA ARG A 403 -4.76 38.08 -19.27
C ARG A 403 -4.59 39.57 -19.01
N LEU A 404 -4.65 39.96 -17.73
CA LEU A 404 -4.39 41.31 -17.29
C LEU A 404 -3.11 41.34 -16.44
N THR A 405 -2.15 42.16 -16.80
CA THR A 405 -0.86 42.21 -16.14
C THR A 405 -0.67 43.49 -15.34
N PRO A 406 -0.04 43.46 -14.16
CA PRO A 406 0.30 44.68 -13.41
C PRO A 406 1.11 45.66 -14.27
N ASN A 407 0.74 46.95 -14.25
CA ASN A 407 1.32 47.96 -15.13
C ASN A 407 2.38 48.86 -14.44
N GLY A 408 2.83 48.46 -13.24
CA GLY A 408 3.88 49.21 -12.49
C GLY A 408 3.40 50.53 -11.85
N SER A 409 2.23 51.07 -12.23
CA SER A 409 1.60 52.26 -11.63
C SER A 409 0.43 51.90 -10.69
N GLY A 410 0.33 50.64 -10.31
CA GLY A 410 -0.72 50.13 -9.46
C GLY A 410 -2.01 49.79 -10.18
N GLY A 411 -2.02 49.81 -11.52
CA GLY A 411 -3.14 49.35 -12.34
C GLY A 411 -2.87 48.05 -13.07
N LEU A 412 -3.75 47.73 -14.05
CA LEU A 412 -3.62 46.55 -14.91
C LEU A 412 -3.65 46.94 -16.40
N ASN A 413 -2.83 46.30 -17.19
CA ASN A 413 -2.89 46.31 -18.67
C ASN A 413 -3.74 45.15 -19.15
N ILE A 414 -4.61 45.34 -20.09
CA ILE A 414 -5.51 44.31 -20.67
C ILE A 414 -4.84 43.71 -21.90
N GLY A 415 -4.65 42.39 -21.90
CA GLY A 415 -4.12 41.62 -23.01
C GLY A 415 -5.15 41.27 -24.10
N GLY A 416 -4.70 40.65 -25.16
CA GLY A 416 -5.57 40.10 -26.21
C GLY A 416 -6.50 39.01 -25.72
N ALA A 417 -7.60 38.77 -26.45
CA ALA A 417 -8.52 37.66 -26.14
C ALA A 417 -8.01 36.39 -26.81
N VAL A 418 -8.08 35.27 -26.07
CA VAL A 418 -7.72 33.92 -26.54
C VAL A 418 -8.93 33.02 -26.35
N ASN A 419 -9.21 32.14 -27.30
CA ASN A 419 -10.28 31.15 -27.16
C ASN A 419 -9.86 30.04 -26.17
N ILE A 420 -10.73 29.73 -25.20
CA ILE A 420 -10.53 28.65 -24.25
C ILE A 420 -10.93 27.31 -24.87
N SER A 421 -12.06 27.29 -25.57
CA SER A 421 -12.61 26.09 -26.19
C SER A 421 -12.55 26.15 -27.71
N ALA A 422 -12.40 24.98 -28.32
CA ALA A 422 -12.59 24.81 -29.75
C ALA A 422 -14.10 24.74 -30.13
N SER A 423 -14.95 24.40 -29.16
CA SER A 423 -16.41 24.37 -29.33
C SER A 423 -16.98 25.78 -29.49
N THR A 424 -17.96 25.88 -30.34
CA THR A 424 -18.67 27.13 -30.59
C THR A 424 -19.92 27.31 -29.72
N ASP A 425 -20.19 26.41 -28.79
CA ASP A 425 -21.30 26.50 -27.85
C ASP A 425 -20.85 26.02 -26.49
N ALA A 426 -20.28 26.90 -25.65
CA ALA A 426 -19.69 26.62 -24.38
C ALA A 426 -20.10 27.62 -23.30
N ALA A 427 -20.28 27.17 -22.07
CA ALA A 427 -20.78 27.99 -20.96
C ALA A 427 -20.21 27.56 -19.59
N LEU A 428 -20.60 28.30 -18.54
CA LEU A 428 -20.33 28.00 -17.13
C LEU A 428 -18.84 27.88 -16.79
N PRO A 429 -17.98 28.85 -17.18
CA PRO A 429 -16.56 28.77 -16.90
C PRO A 429 -16.27 28.93 -15.42
N SER A 430 -15.35 28.12 -14.89
CA SER A 430 -14.71 28.33 -13.60
C SER A 430 -13.20 28.25 -13.73
N VAL A 431 -12.48 29.28 -13.33
CA VAL A 431 -11.03 29.43 -13.51
C VAL A 431 -10.32 29.23 -12.18
N ALA A 432 -9.26 28.46 -12.18
CA ALA A 432 -8.32 28.34 -11.07
C ALA A 432 -6.89 28.31 -11.59
N ILE A 433 -5.92 28.68 -10.75
CA ILE A 433 -4.50 28.72 -11.15
C ILE A 433 -3.67 28.03 -10.07
N LEU A 434 -2.85 27.07 -10.48
CA LEU A 434 -1.93 26.36 -9.63
C LEU A 434 -0.76 27.24 -9.18
N ASP A 435 -0.07 26.85 -8.12
CA ASP A 435 1.11 27.58 -7.63
C ASP A 435 2.25 27.63 -8.66
N ASN A 436 2.30 26.69 -9.59
CA ASN A 436 3.25 26.70 -10.72
C ASN A 436 2.84 27.57 -11.91
N GLY A 437 1.71 28.29 -11.79
CA GLY A 437 1.18 29.18 -12.85
C GLY A 437 0.34 28.48 -13.92
N THR A 438 0.09 27.16 -13.81
CA THR A 438 -0.81 26.46 -14.74
C THR A 438 -2.25 26.93 -14.52
N ILE A 439 -2.91 27.33 -15.60
CA ILE A 439 -4.31 27.79 -15.59
C ILE A 439 -5.20 26.60 -15.89
N GLY A 440 -6.27 26.42 -15.12
CA GLY A 440 -7.36 25.49 -15.38
C GLY A 440 -8.66 26.23 -15.61
N VAL A 441 -9.47 25.80 -16.57
CA VAL A 441 -10.82 26.28 -16.83
C VAL A 441 -11.76 25.09 -16.95
N LEU A 442 -12.62 24.92 -15.94
CA LEU A 442 -13.72 23.97 -15.99
C LEU A 442 -14.89 24.62 -16.73
N TYR A 443 -15.52 23.95 -17.68
CA TYR A 443 -16.62 24.48 -18.48
C TYR A 443 -17.45 23.36 -19.10
N ASP A 444 -18.65 23.69 -19.57
CA ASP A 444 -19.52 22.77 -20.30
C ASP A 444 -19.68 23.17 -21.77
N THR A 445 -19.87 22.17 -22.65
CA THR A 445 -20.31 22.36 -24.02
C THR A 445 -21.70 21.77 -24.23
N PHE A 446 -22.46 22.33 -25.18
CA PHE A 446 -23.66 21.72 -25.70
C PHE A 446 -23.33 21.01 -27.01
N ASP A 447 -23.55 19.71 -27.05
CA ASP A 447 -23.14 18.80 -28.14
C ASP A 447 -24.31 18.36 -29.03
N GLY A 448 -25.43 19.10 -28.99
CA GLY A 448 -26.64 18.76 -29.72
C GLY A 448 -27.62 17.91 -28.89
N THR A 449 -28.52 17.19 -29.53
CA THR A 449 -29.52 16.35 -28.88
C THR A 449 -29.33 14.88 -29.28
N ASN A 450 -29.62 13.96 -28.35
CA ASN A 450 -29.59 12.54 -28.64
C ASN A 450 -30.82 12.09 -29.46
N THR A 451 -30.86 10.84 -29.86
CA THR A 451 -31.95 10.28 -30.69
C THR A 451 -33.31 10.30 -30.00
N ALA A 452 -33.37 10.43 -28.70
CA ALA A 452 -34.59 10.53 -27.88
C ALA A 452 -35.02 11.98 -27.62
N GLY A 453 -34.29 12.97 -28.17
CA GLY A 453 -34.61 14.39 -28.05
C GLY A 453 -34.08 15.09 -26.81
N PHE A 454 -33.19 14.42 -26.02
CA PHE A 454 -32.57 15.03 -24.84
C PHE A 454 -31.30 15.77 -25.23
N PRO A 455 -31.10 17.03 -24.78
CA PRO A 455 -29.83 17.72 -24.93
C PRO A 455 -28.66 16.96 -24.33
N VAL A 456 -27.53 16.99 -25.03
CA VAL A 456 -26.27 16.36 -24.60
C VAL A 456 -25.27 17.45 -24.25
N PHE A 457 -24.66 17.30 -23.10
CA PHE A 457 -23.62 18.18 -22.59
C PHE A 457 -22.32 17.43 -22.37
N SER A 458 -21.21 18.13 -22.47
CA SER A 458 -19.90 17.62 -22.09
C SER A 458 -19.22 18.58 -21.12
N ALA A 459 -18.77 18.06 -19.99
CA ALA A 459 -17.93 18.79 -19.05
C ALA A 459 -16.46 18.64 -19.44
N HIS A 460 -15.72 19.73 -19.45
CA HIS A 460 -14.35 19.84 -19.90
C HIS A 460 -13.46 20.54 -18.89
N LEU A 461 -12.17 20.20 -18.90
CA LEU A 461 -11.11 20.97 -18.26
C LEU A 461 -10.09 21.40 -19.30
N ALA A 462 -10.07 22.69 -19.65
CA ALA A 462 -9.00 23.27 -20.45
C ALA A 462 -7.84 23.70 -19.55
N ARG A 463 -6.60 23.35 -19.94
CA ARG A 463 -5.38 23.69 -19.19
C ARG A 463 -4.41 24.48 -20.07
N SER A 464 -3.74 25.48 -19.48
CA SER A 464 -2.69 26.26 -20.13
C SER A 464 -1.46 26.35 -19.21
N THR A 465 -0.28 26.06 -19.78
CA THR A 465 1.03 26.20 -19.11
C THR A 465 1.86 27.35 -19.66
N ASP A 466 1.30 28.14 -20.62
CA ASP A 466 1.94 29.22 -21.33
C ASP A 466 1.24 30.57 -21.07
N HIS A 467 0.78 30.76 -19.85
CA HIS A 467 0.09 31.98 -19.39
C HIS A 467 -1.18 32.31 -20.16
N GLY A 468 -1.94 31.31 -20.61
CA GLY A 468 -3.20 31.47 -21.31
C GLY A 468 -3.07 31.77 -22.81
N ALA A 469 -1.88 31.57 -23.40
CA ALA A 469 -1.70 31.75 -24.83
C ALA A 469 -2.31 30.60 -25.65
N THR A 470 -2.24 29.37 -25.13
CA THR A 470 -2.87 28.17 -25.68
C THR A 470 -3.51 27.32 -24.60
N PHE A 471 -4.52 26.54 -25.00
CA PHE A 471 -5.22 25.62 -24.07
C PHE A 471 -5.24 24.20 -24.65
N THR A 472 -4.96 23.23 -23.79
CA THR A 472 -5.18 21.81 -24.05
C THR A 472 -6.43 21.37 -23.31
N ASP A 473 -7.37 20.78 -24.05
CA ASP A 473 -8.66 20.37 -23.52
C ASP A 473 -8.67 18.90 -23.08
N THR A 474 -9.34 18.65 -21.96
CA THR A 474 -9.58 17.32 -21.41
C THR A 474 -11.09 17.15 -21.22
N LEU A 475 -11.69 16.18 -21.91
CA LEU A 475 -13.07 15.79 -21.71
C LEU A 475 -13.19 15.04 -20.39
N LEU A 476 -14.00 15.54 -19.47
CA LEU A 476 -14.27 14.88 -18.16
C LEU A 476 -15.43 13.91 -18.25
N GLN A 477 -16.54 14.35 -18.82
CA GLN A 477 -17.74 13.53 -19.00
C GLN A 477 -18.63 14.05 -20.13
N THR A 478 -19.29 13.14 -20.84
CA THR A 478 -20.44 13.43 -21.69
C THR A 478 -21.69 12.82 -21.09
N PHE A 479 -22.76 13.58 -20.99
CA PHE A 479 -24.03 13.12 -20.40
C PHE A 479 -25.22 13.78 -21.06
N SER A 480 -26.40 13.13 -20.99
CA SER A 480 -27.65 13.67 -21.50
C SER A 480 -28.41 14.39 -20.39
N SER A 481 -29.08 15.46 -20.73
CA SER A 481 -30.03 16.12 -19.84
C SER A 481 -31.12 15.14 -19.35
N PRO A 482 -31.55 15.23 -18.08
CA PRO A 482 -32.72 14.46 -17.63
C PRO A 482 -34.04 14.98 -18.20
N GLN A 483 -34.03 16.12 -18.86
CA GLN A 483 -35.22 16.81 -19.38
C GLN A 483 -34.99 17.17 -20.84
N THR A 484 -36.06 17.09 -21.60
CA THR A 484 -36.14 17.69 -22.94
C THR A 484 -36.50 19.15 -22.87
N ASP A 485 -36.15 19.92 -23.90
CA ASP A 485 -36.66 21.30 -24.00
C ASP A 485 -38.19 21.30 -23.98
N GLN A 486 -38.74 22.13 -23.10
CA GLN A 486 -40.20 22.25 -22.98
C GLN A 486 -40.73 23.08 -24.12
N THR A 487 -41.38 22.41 -25.09
CA THR A 487 -42.06 23.08 -26.20
C THR A 487 -43.06 24.14 -25.72
N GLY A 488 -43.00 25.32 -26.26
CA GLY A 488 -43.80 26.47 -25.86
C GLY A 488 -43.15 27.45 -24.89
N CYS A 489 -41.93 27.15 -24.46
CA CYS A 489 -41.14 28.06 -23.62
C CYS A 489 -40.45 29.17 -24.43
N ASP A 490 -40.32 28.99 -25.76
CA ASP A 490 -39.77 29.99 -26.67
C ASP A 490 -40.78 31.01 -27.10
N THR A 491 -42.03 30.95 -26.61
CA THR A 491 -43.01 31.98 -26.92
C THR A 491 -42.74 33.25 -26.17
N ARG A 492 -41.92 34.09 -26.72
CA ARG A 492 -41.70 35.47 -26.31
C ARG A 492 -43.02 36.22 -26.43
N PRO A 493 -43.28 37.20 -25.52
CA PRO A 493 -44.28 38.19 -25.79
C PRO A 493 -43.83 39.01 -27.01
N GLN A 494 -44.36 38.69 -28.15
CA GLN A 494 -44.34 39.61 -29.27
C GLN A 494 -45.30 40.76 -28.95
N PRO A 495 -44.92 42.01 -29.05
CA PRO A 495 -45.89 43.07 -28.94
C PRO A 495 -46.95 42.90 -30.02
N PRO A 496 -48.25 42.87 -29.70
CA PRO A 496 -48.90 43.43 -28.51
C PRO A 496 -49.52 42.38 -27.55
N ASN A 497 -48.82 41.25 -27.25
CA ASN A 497 -49.43 40.27 -26.32
C ASN A 497 -49.10 40.61 -24.86
N PRO A 498 -50.12 41.06 -24.06
CA PRO A 498 -49.90 41.46 -22.67
C PRO A 498 -49.80 40.36 -21.66
N ASN A 499 -49.83 39.09 -22.10
CA ASN A 499 -49.70 37.98 -21.16
C ASN A 499 -48.25 37.85 -20.72
N PRO A 500 -48.01 37.76 -19.39
CA PRO A 500 -46.68 37.53 -18.90
C PRO A 500 -46.12 36.23 -19.50
N PRO A 501 -44.82 36.20 -19.82
CA PRO A 501 -44.18 34.97 -20.33
C PRO A 501 -44.41 33.81 -19.37
N ASN A 502 -44.55 32.62 -19.88
CA ASN A 502 -44.70 31.43 -19.05
C ASN A 502 -43.42 31.22 -18.22
N LEU A 503 -43.47 31.77 -16.99
CA LEU A 503 -42.34 31.75 -16.05
C LEU A 503 -41.88 30.32 -15.64
N SER A 504 -42.74 29.30 -15.90
CA SER A 504 -42.33 27.90 -15.66
C SER A 504 -41.16 27.44 -16.55
N CYS A 505 -41.03 28.07 -17.69
CA CYS A 505 -39.96 27.75 -18.65
C CYS A 505 -38.61 28.36 -18.26
N ALA A 506 -38.62 29.52 -17.61
CA ALA A 506 -37.40 30.16 -17.07
C ALA A 506 -36.80 29.39 -15.89
N ARG A 507 -37.54 28.39 -15.37
CA ARG A 507 -37.12 27.57 -14.23
C ARG A 507 -36.37 26.30 -14.65
N GLN A 508 -36.23 26.00 -15.91
CA GLN A 508 -35.49 24.84 -16.38
C GLN A 508 -34.00 25.14 -16.22
N ARG A 509 -33.39 24.57 -15.18
CA ARG A 509 -32.00 24.82 -14.76
C ARG A 509 -31.31 23.49 -14.46
N VAL A 510 -31.06 22.75 -15.53
CA VAL A 510 -30.51 21.38 -15.40
C VAL A 510 -29.11 21.41 -14.83
N LEU A 511 -28.28 22.33 -15.28
CA LEU A 511 -26.89 22.49 -14.80
C LEU A 511 -26.77 23.57 -13.71
N GLY A 512 -27.70 24.52 -13.67
CA GLY A 512 -27.64 25.69 -12.80
C GLY A 512 -26.82 26.82 -13.39
N ASP A 513 -26.36 27.74 -12.55
CA ASP A 513 -25.68 28.97 -12.93
C ASP A 513 -24.17 28.92 -12.79
N TYR A 514 -23.64 27.93 -12.10
CA TYR A 514 -22.22 27.80 -11.84
C TYR A 514 -21.81 26.36 -11.48
N GLN A 515 -20.57 26.12 -11.68
CA GLN A 515 -19.75 25.00 -11.20
C GLN A 515 -18.43 25.57 -10.70
N GLN A 516 -17.67 24.82 -9.93
CA GLN A 516 -16.46 25.38 -9.35
C GLN A 516 -15.23 24.52 -9.58
N LEU A 517 -14.17 25.21 -9.94
CA LEU A 517 -12.79 24.74 -9.96
C LEU A 517 -12.00 25.50 -8.92
N LYS A 518 -11.26 24.80 -8.08
CA LYS A 518 -10.34 25.35 -7.08
C LYS A 518 -8.92 24.84 -7.34
N ALA A 519 -7.95 25.56 -6.83
CA ALA A 519 -6.55 25.16 -6.84
C ALA A 519 -6.00 25.23 -5.41
N VAL A 520 -5.33 24.17 -4.98
CA VAL A 520 -4.57 24.15 -3.73
C VAL A 520 -3.21 23.53 -4.03
N GLY A 521 -2.14 24.30 -3.84
CA GLY A 521 -0.80 23.92 -4.27
C GLY A 521 -0.74 23.73 -5.80
N ASN A 522 -0.35 22.54 -6.23
CA ASN A 522 -0.28 22.15 -7.64
C ASN A 522 -1.38 21.15 -8.05
N THR A 523 -2.52 21.17 -7.37
CA THR A 523 -3.66 20.30 -7.66
C THR A 523 -4.92 21.10 -7.95
N PHE A 524 -5.58 20.80 -9.08
CA PHE A 524 -6.93 21.24 -9.38
C PHE A 524 -7.96 20.32 -8.71
N TYR A 525 -8.99 20.90 -8.17
CA TYR A 525 -10.16 20.22 -7.62
C TYR A 525 -11.41 20.83 -8.25
N GLY A 526 -12.23 19.99 -8.88
CA GLY A 526 -13.44 20.47 -9.55
C GLY A 526 -14.69 19.75 -9.09
N ALA A 527 -15.78 20.50 -8.99
CA ALA A 527 -17.12 19.98 -8.80
C ALA A 527 -18.04 20.53 -9.88
N PHE A 528 -18.78 19.64 -10.55
CA PHE A 528 -19.64 19.97 -11.66
C PHE A 528 -20.92 19.11 -11.66
N PRO A 529 -22.03 19.59 -12.24
CA PRO A 529 -23.23 18.83 -12.44
C PRO A 529 -23.05 17.81 -13.57
N GLY A 530 -23.46 16.57 -13.37
CA GLY A 530 -23.36 15.56 -14.40
C GLY A 530 -24.31 14.38 -14.16
N HIS A 531 -24.17 13.33 -14.96
CA HIS A 531 -25.06 12.17 -14.91
C HIS A 531 -24.30 10.84 -14.93
N THR A 532 -24.59 9.94 -14.01
CA THR A 532 -23.90 8.65 -13.87
C THR A 532 -24.31 7.59 -14.91
N GLY A 533 -25.36 7.80 -15.65
CA GLY A 533 -25.91 6.87 -16.66
C GLY A 533 -25.38 7.08 -18.08
N GLY A 534 -24.51 8.06 -18.31
CA GLY A 534 -23.95 8.30 -19.65
C GLY A 534 -24.91 9.00 -20.62
N ARG A 535 -24.74 8.74 -21.92
CA ARG A 535 -25.40 9.49 -23.02
C ARG A 535 -26.89 9.28 -23.20
N ASP A 536 -27.39 8.09 -22.88
CA ASP A 536 -28.76 7.68 -23.16
C ASP A 536 -29.48 7.23 -21.88
N PRO A 537 -29.90 8.17 -21.02
CA PRO A 537 -30.62 7.85 -19.83
C PRO A 537 -32.01 7.25 -20.16
N VAL A 538 -32.35 6.18 -19.51
CA VAL A 538 -33.71 5.62 -19.52
C VAL A 538 -34.52 6.30 -18.41
N GLY A 539 -35.44 7.18 -18.76
CA GLY A 539 -36.23 7.97 -17.83
C GLY A 539 -35.64 9.35 -17.53
N SER A 540 -36.04 9.99 -16.45
CA SER A 540 -35.49 11.27 -15.96
C SER A 540 -34.55 11.04 -14.79
N PRO A 541 -33.30 10.61 -15.00
CA PRO A 541 -32.37 10.41 -13.91
C PRO A 541 -31.93 11.75 -13.31
N PRO A 542 -31.66 11.80 -12.00
CA PRO A 542 -31.24 13.03 -11.35
C PRO A 542 -29.83 13.46 -11.84
N ILE A 543 -29.59 14.77 -11.87
CA ILE A 543 -28.25 15.33 -11.98
C ILE A 543 -27.51 15.09 -10.66
N HIS A 544 -26.29 14.67 -10.74
CA HIS A 544 -25.37 14.39 -9.63
C HIS A 544 -24.30 15.46 -9.52
N ALA A 545 -23.81 15.69 -8.30
CA ALA A 545 -22.61 16.46 -8.07
C ALA A 545 -21.40 15.55 -8.31
N LEU A 546 -20.67 15.78 -9.37
CA LEU A 546 -19.49 15.02 -9.76
C LEU A 546 -18.23 15.76 -9.32
N PHE A 547 -17.20 14.99 -8.96
CA PHE A 547 -15.93 15.47 -8.46
C PHE A 547 -14.77 14.92 -9.29
N PHE A 548 -13.73 15.73 -9.47
CA PHE A 548 -12.41 15.29 -9.94
C PHE A 548 -11.29 16.09 -9.26
N SER A 549 -10.08 15.53 -9.26
CA SER A 549 -8.84 16.26 -8.92
C SER A 549 -7.76 15.97 -9.96
N ILE A 550 -6.90 16.95 -10.25
CA ILE A 550 -5.76 16.84 -11.16
C ILE A 550 -4.58 17.65 -10.60
N PRO A 551 -3.40 17.06 -10.33
CA PRO A 551 -3.20 15.61 -10.34
C PRO A 551 -4.09 14.90 -9.31
N GLN A 552 -4.56 13.73 -9.70
CA GLN A 552 -5.47 12.94 -8.90
C GLN A 552 -4.71 12.28 -7.74
N VAL A 553 -5.25 12.35 -6.53
CA VAL A 553 -4.70 11.60 -5.39
C VAL A 553 -4.81 10.11 -5.70
N THR A 554 -3.73 9.38 -5.50
CA THR A 554 -3.70 7.92 -5.69
C THR A 554 -3.44 7.20 -4.38
N GLU A 555 -3.91 5.96 -4.33
CA GLU A 555 -3.56 4.99 -3.30
C GLU A 555 -2.86 3.81 -3.97
N THR A 556 -1.76 3.37 -3.38
CA THR A 556 -1.04 2.16 -3.82
C THR A 556 -1.24 1.05 -2.79
N SER A 557 -1.66 -0.11 -3.25
CA SER A 557 -1.68 -1.34 -2.45
C SER A 557 -0.62 -2.31 -2.95
N LEU A 558 -0.16 -3.21 -2.07
CA LEU A 558 0.91 -4.15 -2.34
C LEU A 558 0.49 -5.58 -2.00
N SER A 559 0.80 -6.51 -2.88
CA SER A 559 0.55 -7.93 -2.69
C SER A 559 1.73 -8.78 -3.14
N SER A 560 1.82 -10.00 -2.63
CA SER A 560 2.85 -10.99 -2.99
C SER A 560 2.22 -12.18 -3.72
N SER A 561 2.94 -12.76 -4.66
CA SER A 561 2.53 -13.98 -5.39
C SER A 561 2.47 -15.22 -4.49
N ALA A 562 3.22 -15.23 -3.40
CA ALA A 562 3.20 -16.28 -2.38
C ALA A 562 3.65 -15.71 -1.02
N ASN A 563 2.77 -15.73 -0.02
CA ASN A 563 3.10 -15.32 1.35
C ASN A 563 2.30 -16.18 2.35
N PRO A 564 2.97 -17.06 3.15
CA PRO A 564 4.41 -17.29 3.16
C PRO A 564 4.93 -18.00 1.90
N SER A 565 6.20 -17.76 1.56
CA SER A 565 6.99 -18.52 0.59
C SER A 565 7.96 -19.45 1.31
N VAL A 566 8.64 -20.32 0.55
CA VAL A 566 9.75 -21.13 1.07
C VAL A 566 11.09 -20.65 0.51
N TYR A 567 12.17 -20.89 1.24
CA TYR A 567 13.53 -20.56 0.80
C TYR A 567 13.83 -21.06 -0.62
N GLY A 568 14.30 -20.16 -1.49
CA GLY A 568 14.56 -20.46 -2.89
C GLY A 568 13.33 -20.52 -3.80
N GLN A 569 12.14 -20.16 -3.30
CA GLN A 569 10.96 -19.97 -4.13
C GLN A 569 10.98 -18.57 -4.73
N PRO A 570 10.90 -18.44 -6.07
CA PRO A 570 10.73 -17.15 -6.70
C PRO A 570 9.38 -16.52 -6.30
N VAL A 571 9.42 -15.30 -5.80
CA VAL A 571 8.22 -14.49 -5.50
C VAL A 571 8.27 -13.18 -6.26
N THR A 572 7.10 -12.70 -6.68
CA THR A 572 6.91 -11.38 -7.28
C THR A 572 5.98 -10.55 -6.41
N PHE A 573 6.16 -9.25 -6.43
CA PHE A 573 5.32 -8.31 -5.72
C PHE A 573 4.54 -7.47 -6.73
N THR A 574 3.24 -7.29 -6.49
CA THR A 574 2.39 -6.49 -7.36
C THR A 574 1.89 -5.28 -6.60
N ALA A 575 2.24 -4.09 -7.09
CA ALA A 575 1.66 -2.83 -6.69
C ALA A 575 0.42 -2.56 -7.53
N ALA A 576 -0.70 -2.22 -6.90
CA ALA A 576 -1.91 -1.79 -7.59
C ALA A 576 -2.25 -0.37 -7.17
N VAL A 577 -2.29 0.54 -8.15
CA VAL A 577 -2.54 1.97 -7.98
C VAL A 577 -3.99 2.27 -8.33
N ARG A 578 -4.68 2.98 -7.46
CA ARG A 578 -6.07 3.41 -7.66
C ARG A 578 -6.24 4.90 -7.34
N PRO A 579 -7.04 5.63 -8.13
CA PRO A 579 -7.63 5.21 -9.41
C PRO A 579 -6.55 4.84 -10.43
N VAL A 580 -6.94 4.14 -11.50
CA VAL A 580 -6.00 3.66 -12.52
C VAL A 580 -5.31 4.85 -13.19
N PRO A 581 -3.98 4.98 -13.10
CA PRO A 581 -3.28 6.13 -13.65
C PRO A 581 -3.04 6.00 -15.16
N ASP A 582 -2.70 7.13 -15.77
CA ASP A 582 -2.37 7.25 -17.19
C ASP A 582 -0.92 6.87 -17.54
N GLY A 583 -0.13 6.47 -16.54
CA GLY A 583 1.28 6.14 -16.70
C GLY A 583 2.02 6.10 -15.37
N GLY A 584 3.28 6.47 -15.38
CA GLY A 584 4.17 6.44 -14.21
C GLY A 584 4.79 5.07 -13.98
N THR A 585 5.56 4.95 -12.90
CA THR A 585 6.29 3.73 -12.57
C THR A 585 6.11 3.36 -11.10
N ALA A 586 6.17 2.07 -10.78
CA ALA A 586 6.28 1.58 -9.41
C ALA A 586 7.70 1.11 -9.12
N SER A 587 8.26 1.52 -7.99
CA SER A 587 9.55 1.08 -7.48
C SER A 587 9.34 0.18 -6.29
N PHE A 588 10.05 -0.96 -6.25
CA PHE A 588 9.97 -1.94 -5.18
C PHE A 588 11.25 -1.97 -4.36
N LYS A 589 11.12 -2.16 -3.05
CA LYS A 589 12.25 -2.39 -2.14
C LYS A 589 11.95 -3.59 -1.26
N VAL A 590 13.01 -4.32 -0.93
CA VAL A 590 12.97 -5.41 0.06
C VAL A 590 14.06 -5.11 1.08
N ASP A 591 13.68 -5.04 2.36
CA ASP A 591 14.57 -4.66 3.48
C ASP A 591 15.33 -3.36 3.20
N GLY A 592 14.64 -2.38 2.59
CA GLY A 592 15.20 -1.09 2.22
C GLY A 592 16.06 -1.08 0.95
N ASN A 593 16.38 -2.24 0.37
CA ASN A 593 17.17 -2.35 -0.86
C ASN A 593 16.26 -2.40 -2.10
N ALA A 594 16.66 -1.74 -3.18
CA ALA A 594 15.89 -1.74 -4.42
C ALA A 594 15.79 -3.16 -5.01
N LEU A 595 14.59 -3.55 -5.44
CA LEU A 595 14.32 -4.77 -6.17
C LEU A 595 14.10 -4.43 -7.65
N GLY A 596 15.15 -4.60 -8.45
CA GLY A 596 15.10 -4.25 -9.87
C GLY A 596 15.06 -2.76 -10.14
N GLY A 597 14.65 -2.39 -11.35
CA GLY A 597 14.37 -1.02 -11.77
C GLY A 597 12.93 -0.62 -11.49
N ALA A 598 12.62 0.66 -11.77
CA ALA A 598 11.23 1.11 -11.73
C ALA A 598 10.42 0.45 -12.87
N VAL A 599 9.28 -0.13 -12.53
CA VAL A 599 8.40 -0.88 -13.44
C VAL A 599 7.26 0.03 -13.91
N PRO A 600 7.01 0.16 -15.23
CA PRO A 600 5.86 0.92 -15.72
C PRO A 600 4.54 0.37 -15.16
N VAL A 601 3.65 1.28 -14.77
CA VAL A 601 2.29 0.93 -14.35
C VAL A 601 1.43 0.73 -15.59
N ASP A 602 0.73 -0.39 -15.66
CA ASP A 602 -0.21 -0.69 -16.75
C ASP A 602 -1.42 0.25 -16.67
N THR A 603 -1.64 1.02 -17.72
CA THR A 603 -2.68 2.06 -17.79
C THR A 603 -4.11 1.51 -17.92
N THR A 604 -4.28 0.19 -18.06
CA THR A 604 -5.59 -0.46 -18.11
C THR A 604 -5.98 -1.04 -16.75
N THR A 605 -5.00 -1.63 -16.05
CA THR A 605 -5.23 -2.33 -14.78
C THR A 605 -4.76 -1.54 -13.57
N GLY A 606 -3.90 -0.54 -13.74
CA GLY A 606 -3.24 0.20 -12.67
C GLY A 606 -2.21 -0.64 -11.89
N SER A 607 -1.67 -1.70 -12.50
CA SER A 607 -0.81 -2.65 -11.83
C SER A 607 0.62 -2.60 -12.35
N ALA A 608 1.59 -2.83 -11.46
CA ALA A 608 2.98 -3.06 -11.81
C ALA A 608 3.51 -4.25 -11.00
N THR A 609 4.25 -5.16 -11.63
CA THR A 609 4.76 -6.36 -10.97
C THR A 609 6.28 -6.36 -11.02
N SER A 610 6.92 -6.59 -9.87
CA SER A 610 8.37 -6.63 -9.73
C SER A 610 9.00 -7.79 -10.49
N ASP A 611 10.31 -7.70 -10.73
CA ASP A 611 11.11 -8.87 -11.05
C ASP A 611 10.97 -9.94 -9.96
N PRO A 612 11.06 -11.24 -10.31
CA PRO A 612 11.02 -12.31 -9.33
C PRO A 612 12.30 -12.33 -8.48
N ILE A 613 12.12 -12.52 -7.17
CA ILE A 613 13.22 -12.68 -6.21
C ILE A 613 13.13 -14.06 -5.55
N ALA A 614 14.22 -14.84 -5.62
CA ALA A 614 14.35 -16.15 -4.99
C ALA A 614 15.44 -16.18 -3.91
N THR A 615 16.11 -15.04 -3.67
CA THR A 615 17.30 -14.94 -2.82
C THR A 615 17.00 -14.56 -1.37
N LEU A 616 15.72 -14.44 -1.03
CA LEU A 616 15.31 -14.10 0.34
C LEU A 616 15.71 -15.21 1.31
N GLY A 617 16.29 -14.83 2.45
CA GLY A 617 16.59 -15.73 3.55
C GLY A 617 15.35 -16.24 4.27
N VAL A 618 15.52 -17.20 5.18
CA VAL A 618 14.41 -17.60 6.07
C VAL A 618 14.17 -16.54 7.12
N GLY A 619 12.93 -16.10 7.25
CA GLY A 619 12.49 -15.04 8.17
C GLY A 619 11.46 -14.11 7.56
N ASP A 620 11.23 -13.00 8.23
CA ASP A 620 10.35 -11.94 7.77
C ASP A 620 11.14 -10.85 7.08
N HIS A 621 10.65 -10.42 5.91
CA HIS A 621 11.22 -9.38 5.08
C HIS A 621 10.20 -8.27 4.88
N THR A 622 10.64 -7.02 4.98
CA THR A 622 9.78 -5.86 4.72
C THR A 622 9.82 -5.52 3.24
N VAL A 623 8.66 -5.40 2.62
CA VAL A 623 8.53 -5.03 1.20
C VAL A 623 7.78 -3.71 1.12
N ASP A 624 8.36 -2.75 0.41
CA ASP A 624 7.79 -1.44 0.12
C ASP A 624 7.56 -1.28 -1.38
N ALA A 625 6.51 -0.54 -1.74
CA ALA A 625 6.27 -0.13 -3.11
C ALA A 625 5.86 1.34 -3.16
N THR A 626 6.44 2.09 -4.09
CA THR A 626 6.16 3.52 -4.29
C THR A 626 5.83 3.78 -5.75
N TYR A 627 4.69 4.36 -6.00
CA TYR A 627 4.28 4.88 -7.31
C TYR A 627 4.84 6.28 -7.50
N SER A 628 5.42 6.56 -8.66
CA SER A 628 6.10 7.82 -8.97
C SER A 628 5.16 9.01 -9.16
N GLY A 629 3.89 8.76 -9.50
CA GLY A 629 2.99 9.78 -10.03
C GLY A 629 3.26 10.11 -11.51
N THR A 630 2.40 10.95 -12.07
CA THR A 630 2.49 11.60 -13.36
C THR A 630 2.11 13.08 -13.22
N THR A 631 1.91 13.82 -14.31
CA THR A 631 1.35 15.18 -14.27
C THR A 631 -0.08 15.20 -13.75
N ASP A 632 -0.84 14.12 -13.98
CA ASP A 632 -2.27 14.06 -13.69
C ASP A 632 -2.59 13.18 -12.46
N PHE A 633 -1.58 12.50 -11.88
CA PHE A 633 -1.73 11.63 -10.72
C PHE A 633 -0.60 11.84 -9.70
N VAL A 634 -0.97 12.07 -8.45
CA VAL A 634 -0.01 12.21 -7.34
C VAL A 634 0.64 10.87 -7.05
N GLY A 635 1.96 10.86 -6.81
CA GLY A 635 2.65 9.66 -6.36
C GLY A 635 2.15 9.18 -4.99
N SER A 636 2.17 7.88 -4.76
CA SER A 636 1.72 7.27 -3.51
C SER A 636 2.61 6.10 -3.08
N THR A 637 2.62 5.79 -1.80
CA THR A 637 3.40 4.69 -1.24
C THR A 637 2.45 3.69 -0.58
N ALA A 638 2.62 2.41 -0.88
CA ALA A 638 1.85 1.36 -0.26
C ALA A 638 2.21 1.20 1.22
N ALA A 639 1.26 0.71 2.01
CA ALA A 639 1.59 0.17 3.33
C ALA A 639 2.59 -0.97 3.19
N ALA A 640 3.61 -1.00 4.05
CA ALA A 640 4.65 -2.03 4.00
C ALA A 640 4.04 -3.43 4.15
N LEU A 641 4.48 -4.36 3.30
CA LEU A 641 4.07 -5.77 3.32
C LEU A 641 5.15 -6.59 4.01
N THR A 642 4.77 -7.40 4.97
CA THR A 642 5.66 -8.41 5.53
C THR A 642 5.61 -9.68 4.66
N GLN A 643 6.73 -10.03 4.02
CA GLN A 643 6.93 -11.29 3.31
C GLN A 643 7.60 -12.29 4.23
N THR A 644 6.90 -13.33 4.62
CA THR A 644 7.46 -14.42 5.43
C THR A 644 8.05 -15.49 4.51
N VAL A 645 9.30 -15.88 4.78
CA VAL A 645 9.99 -16.98 4.11
C VAL A 645 10.22 -18.11 5.10
N SER A 646 9.62 -19.25 4.83
CA SER A 646 9.77 -20.47 5.63
C SER A 646 10.92 -21.33 5.10
N LYS A 647 11.40 -22.27 5.95
CA LYS A 647 12.38 -23.26 5.50
C LYS A 647 11.81 -24.10 4.35
N ALA A 648 12.66 -24.36 3.37
CA ALA A 648 12.30 -25.19 2.23
C ALA A 648 12.23 -26.69 2.61
N PRO A 649 11.27 -27.45 2.09
CA PRO A 649 11.26 -28.89 2.23
C PRO A 649 12.39 -29.54 1.44
N THR A 650 12.82 -30.72 1.87
CA THR A 650 13.86 -31.50 1.21
C THR A 650 13.39 -32.90 0.87
N VAL A 651 14.01 -33.50 -0.12
CA VAL A 651 13.90 -34.90 -0.42
C VAL A 651 15.30 -35.53 -0.30
N THR A 652 15.37 -36.69 0.41
CA THR A 652 16.60 -37.45 0.55
C THR A 652 16.51 -38.73 -0.30
N THR A 653 17.55 -39.06 -1.06
CA THR A 653 17.69 -40.32 -1.74
C THR A 653 18.87 -41.06 -1.15
N LEU A 654 18.81 -42.41 -1.09
CA LEU A 654 19.85 -43.25 -0.54
C LEU A 654 20.25 -44.32 -1.54
N THR A 655 21.53 -44.49 -1.73
CA THR A 655 22.12 -45.52 -2.59
C THR A 655 23.23 -46.27 -1.87
N SER A 656 23.47 -47.48 -2.29
CA SER A 656 24.57 -48.37 -1.82
C SER A 656 25.57 -48.57 -2.93
N GLY A 657 26.86 -48.52 -2.60
CA GLY A 657 27.96 -48.80 -3.53
C GLY A 657 28.08 -50.27 -3.94
N ALA A 658 27.53 -51.17 -3.14
CA ALA A 658 27.45 -52.60 -3.45
C ALA A 658 26.22 -53.22 -2.76
N ASN A 659 25.28 -53.73 -3.56
CA ASN A 659 24.09 -54.43 -3.05
C ASN A 659 23.66 -55.53 -4.04
N PRO A 660 23.78 -56.80 -3.69
CA PRO A 660 24.29 -57.30 -2.41
C PRO A 660 25.81 -57.05 -2.23
N SER A 661 26.25 -57.01 -0.96
CA SER A 661 27.66 -56.99 -0.56
C SER A 661 28.06 -58.32 0.08
N SER A 662 29.39 -58.60 0.10
CA SER A 662 29.93 -59.75 0.84
C SER A 662 30.19 -59.36 2.30
N TYR A 663 29.98 -60.29 3.21
CA TYR A 663 30.26 -60.07 4.63
C TYR A 663 31.75 -59.68 4.82
N GLY A 664 31.96 -58.54 5.56
CA GLY A 664 33.26 -57.93 5.72
C GLY A 664 33.71 -57.02 4.55
N GLN A 665 32.91 -56.89 3.49
CA GLN A 665 33.17 -55.94 2.43
C GLN A 665 32.71 -54.54 2.87
N PRO A 666 33.58 -53.51 2.79
CA PRO A 666 33.17 -52.14 3.03
C PRO A 666 32.09 -51.67 2.02
N VAL A 667 30.95 -51.19 2.51
CA VAL A 667 29.87 -50.65 1.71
C VAL A 667 29.78 -49.15 1.96
N THR A 668 29.80 -48.38 0.87
CA THR A 668 29.61 -46.94 0.98
C THR A 668 28.13 -46.58 0.70
N PHE A 669 27.43 -46.15 1.70
CA PHE A 669 26.09 -45.54 1.58
C PHE A 669 26.24 -44.10 1.19
N THR A 670 25.52 -43.70 0.16
CA THR A 670 25.48 -42.29 -0.32
C THR A 670 24.06 -41.75 -0.22
N ALA A 671 23.87 -40.75 0.62
CA ALA A 671 22.65 -39.98 0.69
C ALA A 671 22.79 -38.68 -0.10
N VAL A 672 21.81 -38.35 -0.94
CA VAL A 672 21.74 -37.07 -1.63
C VAL A 672 20.50 -36.34 -1.16
N VAL A 673 20.69 -35.15 -0.66
CA VAL A 673 19.62 -34.26 -0.13
C VAL A 673 19.45 -33.13 -1.11
N CYS A 674 18.23 -32.96 -1.63
CA CYS A 674 17.87 -31.93 -2.58
C CYS A 674 16.70 -31.09 -2.05
N PRO A 675 16.64 -29.79 -2.36
CA PRO A 675 15.43 -29.01 -2.21
C PRO A 675 14.27 -29.63 -3.00
N SER A 676 13.03 -29.44 -2.51
CA SER A 676 11.84 -29.97 -3.15
C SER A 676 10.69 -28.95 -3.14
N GLY A 677 9.61 -29.26 -3.86
CA GLY A 677 8.42 -28.41 -3.93
C GLY A 677 8.67 -27.10 -4.65
N ALA A 678 8.24 -25.98 -4.05
CA ALA A 678 8.36 -24.64 -4.62
C ALA A 678 9.78 -24.03 -4.57
N SER A 679 10.75 -24.68 -3.88
CA SER A 679 12.15 -24.24 -3.78
C SER A 679 12.93 -24.59 -5.05
N THR A 680 12.71 -23.80 -6.10
CA THR A 680 13.26 -24.07 -7.44
C THR A 680 14.58 -23.36 -7.73
N SER A 681 14.88 -22.30 -6.98
CA SER A 681 16.06 -21.44 -7.22
C SER A 681 16.79 -21.04 -5.92
N PRO A 682 17.14 -22.00 -5.03
CA PRO A 682 17.82 -21.66 -3.80
C PRO A 682 19.26 -21.19 -4.09
N THR A 683 19.77 -20.28 -3.26
CA THR A 683 21.13 -19.73 -3.39
C THR A 683 22.21 -20.62 -2.81
N SER A 684 21.83 -21.60 -1.99
CA SER A 684 22.77 -22.56 -1.37
C SER A 684 22.17 -23.96 -1.32
N ALA A 685 23.02 -24.97 -1.41
CA ALA A 685 22.65 -26.36 -1.18
C ALA A 685 22.44 -26.63 0.33
N PRO A 686 21.69 -27.70 0.71
CA PRO A 686 21.58 -28.14 2.09
C PRO A 686 22.92 -28.39 2.75
N THR A 687 23.04 -28.03 4.02
CA THR A 687 24.22 -28.21 4.87
C THR A 687 23.89 -29.06 6.11
N GLY A 688 24.89 -29.34 6.95
CA GLY A 688 24.67 -30.13 8.16
C GLY A 688 25.02 -31.61 7.98
N THR A 689 24.26 -32.52 8.56
CA THR A 689 24.60 -33.94 8.61
C THR A 689 23.45 -34.86 8.21
N VAL A 690 23.81 -36.06 7.77
CA VAL A 690 22.87 -37.18 7.56
C VAL A 690 23.24 -38.30 8.51
N ALA A 691 22.26 -38.74 9.30
CA ALA A 691 22.39 -39.92 10.14
C ALA A 691 22.00 -41.19 9.36
N PHE A 692 22.89 -42.16 9.28
CA PHE A 692 22.63 -43.46 8.68
C PHE A 692 22.32 -44.46 9.80
N ARG A 693 21.27 -45.25 9.64
CA ARG A 693 20.84 -46.24 10.64
C ARG A 693 20.48 -47.54 9.96
N ASP A 694 20.71 -48.63 10.66
CA ASP A 694 20.13 -49.94 10.38
C ASP A 694 19.04 -50.23 11.40
N GLY A 695 17.80 -50.21 10.98
CA GLY A 695 16.69 -50.20 11.94
C GLY A 695 16.81 -49.01 12.92
N THR A 696 16.98 -49.33 14.22
CA THR A 696 17.18 -48.34 15.28
C THR A 696 18.66 -48.00 15.54
N THR A 697 19.60 -48.85 15.07
CA THR A 697 21.03 -48.73 15.34
C THR A 697 21.66 -47.64 14.48
N LEU A 698 22.41 -46.72 15.09
CA LEU A 698 23.14 -45.69 14.39
C LEU A 698 24.44 -46.25 13.81
N LEU A 699 24.50 -46.39 12.46
CA LEU A 699 25.74 -46.80 11.75
C LEU A 699 26.79 -45.69 11.75
N GLY A 700 26.35 -44.44 11.74
CA GLY A 700 27.21 -43.28 11.75
C GLY A 700 26.56 -42.05 11.13
N THR A 701 27.31 -40.95 11.08
CA THR A 701 26.87 -39.68 10.48
C THR A 701 27.81 -39.24 9.39
N GLY A 702 27.25 -38.78 8.26
CA GLY A 702 27.99 -38.15 7.19
C GLY A 702 27.73 -36.66 7.13
N THR A 703 28.78 -35.86 6.93
CA THR A 703 28.63 -34.41 6.70
C THR A 703 28.29 -34.16 5.24
N LEU A 704 27.30 -33.26 5.00
CA LEU A 704 26.91 -32.86 3.67
C LEU A 704 28.00 -32.01 3.02
N SER A 705 28.25 -32.30 1.74
CA SER A 705 29.08 -31.52 0.85
C SER A 705 28.36 -31.32 -0.48
N PRO A 706 28.58 -30.18 -1.19
CA PRO A 706 27.94 -29.96 -2.49
C PRO A 706 28.14 -31.13 -3.46
N GLY A 707 27.07 -31.53 -4.13
CA GLY A 707 27.10 -32.61 -5.11
C GLY A 707 25.85 -33.48 -5.15
N GLY A 708 25.69 -34.23 -6.23
CA GLY A 708 24.50 -35.08 -6.44
C GLY A 708 23.42 -34.45 -7.31
N GLY A 709 23.62 -33.23 -7.79
CA GLY A 709 22.70 -32.49 -8.63
C GLY A 709 22.83 -31.00 -8.41
N THR A 710 22.06 -30.21 -9.17
CA THR A 710 21.98 -28.76 -8.96
C THR A 710 21.34 -28.47 -7.62
N ASN A 711 22.00 -27.67 -6.79
CA ASN A 711 21.56 -27.27 -5.45
C ASN A 711 21.36 -28.45 -4.48
N CYS A 712 21.92 -29.64 -4.79
CA CYS A 712 21.90 -30.79 -3.91
C CYS A 712 23.22 -30.91 -3.14
N ALA A 713 23.14 -31.61 -2.02
CA ALA A 713 24.34 -31.98 -1.26
C ALA A 713 24.34 -33.48 -0.95
N ARG A 714 25.51 -34.05 -0.83
CA ARG A 714 25.67 -35.47 -0.55
C ARG A 714 26.46 -35.72 0.74
N ALA A 715 26.07 -36.77 1.43
CA ALA A 715 26.79 -37.32 2.55
C ALA A 715 27.11 -38.78 2.27
N GLN A 716 28.25 -39.25 2.74
CA GLN A 716 28.69 -40.63 2.58
C GLN A 716 29.08 -41.23 3.92
N LEU A 717 28.76 -42.52 4.08
CA LEU A 717 29.20 -43.33 5.19
C LEU A 717 29.73 -44.68 4.63
N THR A 718 30.93 -45.03 4.97
CA THR A 718 31.44 -46.35 4.66
C THR A 718 31.35 -47.22 5.90
N HIS A 719 30.72 -48.39 5.77
CA HIS A 719 30.52 -49.35 6.85
C HIS A 719 30.85 -50.78 6.35
N ALA A 720 31.56 -51.55 7.17
CA ALA A 720 32.05 -52.89 6.75
C ALA A 720 31.48 -54.04 7.60
N ASN A 721 30.76 -53.74 8.66
CA ASN A 721 30.46 -54.70 9.73
C ASN A 721 28.99 -55.11 9.81
N LEU A 722 28.22 -54.87 8.75
CA LEU A 722 26.85 -55.41 8.70
C LEU A 722 26.89 -56.91 8.67
N LEU A 723 26.10 -57.58 9.52
CA LEU A 723 26.00 -59.03 9.59
C LEU A 723 25.36 -59.61 8.32
N PRO A 724 25.55 -60.90 8.03
CA PRO A 724 24.86 -61.55 6.90
C PRO A 724 23.33 -61.52 7.10
N GLY A 725 22.62 -61.06 6.03
CA GLY A 725 21.17 -60.92 6.08
C GLY A 725 20.64 -59.72 5.30
N SER A 726 19.41 -59.35 5.60
CA SER A 726 18.75 -58.19 5.02
C SER A 726 18.64 -57.07 6.06
N HIS A 727 19.18 -55.94 5.70
CA HIS A 727 19.24 -54.71 6.52
C HIS A 727 18.37 -53.59 5.97
N THR A 728 17.59 -52.94 6.81
CA THR A 728 16.83 -51.76 6.43
C THR A 728 17.64 -50.52 6.78
N VAL A 729 18.43 -50.04 5.82
CA VAL A 729 19.25 -48.85 6.02
C VAL A 729 18.44 -47.60 5.75
N THR A 730 18.46 -46.66 6.69
CA THR A 730 17.81 -45.35 6.55
C THR A 730 18.82 -44.21 6.60
N ALA A 731 18.53 -43.14 5.85
CA ALA A 731 19.31 -41.91 5.86
C ALA A 731 18.41 -40.72 6.21
N GLN A 732 18.66 -40.12 7.37
CA GLN A 732 17.88 -39.01 7.88
C GLN A 732 18.70 -37.73 7.85
N TYR A 733 18.25 -36.75 7.11
CA TYR A 733 18.83 -35.39 7.13
C TYR A 733 18.47 -34.63 8.40
N SER A 734 19.43 -33.88 8.95
CA SER A 734 19.24 -33.11 10.20
C SER A 734 18.42 -31.83 10.03
N GLY A 735 18.21 -31.33 8.80
CA GLY A 735 17.82 -29.96 8.53
C GLY A 735 18.94 -28.95 8.82
N ASP A 736 18.75 -27.71 8.37
CA ASP A 736 19.65 -26.59 8.67
C ASP A 736 18.87 -25.26 8.84
N GLY A 737 19.53 -24.12 8.69
CA GLY A 737 18.90 -22.79 8.80
C GLY A 737 17.85 -22.55 7.72
N ASN A 738 18.05 -23.06 6.51
CA ASN A 738 17.26 -22.82 5.31
C ASN A 738 16.34 -23.98 4.91
N TYR A 739 16.63 -25.18 5.41
CA TYR A 739 15.98 -26.41 4.99
C TYR A 739 15.40 -27.21 6.15
N LEU A 740 14.25 -27.80 5.92
CA LEU A 740 13.63 -28.76 6.84
C LEU A 740 14.34 -30.11 6.76
N ALA A 741 14.34 -30.83 7.86
CA ALA A 741 14.57 -32.26 7.83
C ALA A 741 13.45 -32.93 7.05
N GLY A 742 13.76 -33.57 5.94
CA GLY A 742 12.79 -34.35 5.17
C GLY A 742 12.52 -35.72 5.79
N ASP A 743 11.67 -36.50 5.15
CA ASP A 743 11.47 -37.89 5.52
C ASP A 743 12.73 -38.70 5.29
N PRO A 744 13.03 -39.73 6.12
CA PRO A 744 14.18 -40.56 5.95
C PRO A 744 14.07 -41.38 4.65
N ALA A 745 15.14 -41.39 3.87
CA ALA A 745 15.26 -42.33 2.75
C ALA A 745 15.59 -43.72 3.24
N THR A 746 14.98 -44.73 2.64
CA THR A 746 15.15 -46.15 3.02
C THR A 746 15.73 -46.95 1.90
N LEU A 747 16.62 -47.90 2.22
CA LEU A 747 17.24 -48.86 1.30
C LEU A 747 17.35 -50.22 1.97
N THR A 748 16.94 -51.24 1.28
CA THR A 748 17.26 -52.62 1.72
C THR A 748 18.65 -53.01 1.23
N GLN A 749 19.61 -53.23 2.15
CA GLN A 749 20.94 -53.72 1.90
C GLN A 749 21.01 -55.24 2.20
N THR A 750 21.38 -56.00 1.24
CA THR A 750 21.61 -57.44 1.44
C THR A 750 23.10 -57.73 1.61
N VAL A 751 23.44 -58.48 2.67
CA VAL A 751 24.79 -58.92 2.94
C VAL A 751 24.81 -60.45 2.80
N THR A 752 25.70 -60.95 1.94
CA THR A 752 25.83 -62.39 1.65
C THR A 752 27.24 -62.87 1.98
N CYS A 753 27.43 -64.17 2.09
CA CYS A 753 28.75 -64.75 2.21
C CYS A 753 29.17 -65.45 0.90
N THR A 754 30.45 -65.42 0.61
CA THR A 754 31.02 -66.14 -0.60
C THR A 754 30.83 -67.66 -0.45
N ARG A 755 30.90 -68.11 0.79
CA ARG A 755 30.63 -69.52 1.10
C ARG A 755 29.62 -69.56 2.30
N THR A 756 28.51 -70.24 2.11
CA THR A 756 27.56 -70.52 3.19
C THR A 756 27.48 -72.02 3.46
N ILE A 757 27.51 -72.37 4.76
CA ILE A 757 27.35 -73.76 5.23
C ILE A 757 26.03 -73.76 6.03
N THR A 758 25.10 -74.63 5.64
CA THR A 758 23.81 -74.83 6.30
C THR A 758 23.56 -76.33 6.57
N GLY A 759 22.73 -76.66 7.51
CA GLY A 759 22.36 -78.04 7.87
C GLY A 759 23.49 -78.84 8.48
N ASP A 760 23.45 -80.19 8.40
CA ASP A 760 24.47 -81.07 9.00
C ASP A 760 25.78 -81.11 8.23
N TYR A 761 26.88 -80.78 8.89
CA TYR A 761 28.24 -80.81 8.36
C TYR A 761 29.13 -81.58 9.35
N PRO A 762 29.36 -82.89 9.13
CA PRO A 762 29.97 -83.81 10.11
C PRO A 762 31.46 -83.68 10.28
N ARG A 763 32.18 -82.76 9.62
CA ARG A 763 33.62 -82.57 9.63
C ARG A 763 34.05 -81.23 10.15
N ASP A 764 35.36 -81.01 10.25
CA ASP A 764 35.93 -79.66 10.48
C ASP A 764 35.63 -78.73 9.35
N VAL A 765 35.34 -77.44 9.66
CA VAL A 765 35.21 -76.39 8.69
C VAL A 765 36.49 -75.57 8.63
N PHE A 766 37.04 -75.40 7.42
CA PHE A 766 38.17 -74.53 7.17
C PHE A 766 37.70 -73.32 6.38
N ALA A 767 37.60 -72.15 7.04
CA ALA A 767 37.30 -70.90 6.44
C ALA A 767 38.59 -70.17 6.04
N SER A 768 38.83 -69.96 4.75
CA SER A 768 39.97 -69.26 4.21
C SER A 768 39.59 -68.01 3.49
N ARG A 769 40.54 -67.12 3.21
CA ARG A 769 40.48 -65.79 2.52
C ARG A 769 39.18 -65.21 2.04
N GLU A 770 38.10 -66.01 1.93
CA GLU A 770 36.79 -65.58 1.51
C GLU A 770 35.85 -65.46 2.73
N SER A 771 34.75 -64.75 2.61
CA SER A 771 33.74 -64.69 3.65
C SER A 771 33.02 -66.03 3.78
N THR A 772 33.07 -66.64 4.95
CA THR A 772 32.43 -67.92 5.24
C THR A 772 31.36 -67.69 6.30
N CYS A 773 30.15 -68.09 5.98
CA CYS A 773 29.04 -68.10 6.93
C CYS A 773 28.62 -69.54 7.28
N ILE A 774 28.43 -69.81 8.50
CA ILE A 774 27.82 -70.99 9.07
C ILE A 774 26.49 -70.57 9.68
N ILE A 775 25.39 -70.88 8.99
CA ILE A 775 24.04 -70.39 9.38
C ILE A 775 23.10 -71.60 9.42
N ASP A 776 22.29 -71.68 10.46
CA ASP A 776 21.35 -72.80 10.63
C ASP A 776 22.02 -74.17 10.44
N ALA A 777 23.25 -74.35 10.98
CA ALA A 777 24.08 -75.51 10.73
C ALA A 777 24.44 -76.28 12.02
N ASN A 778 24.66 -77.61 11.85
CA ASN A 778 25.21 -78.44 12.89
C ASN A 778 26.58 -78.97 12.43
N VAL A 779 27.66 -78.39 12.93
CA VAL A 779 29.03 -78.70 12.58
C VAL A 779 29.57 -79.77 13.55
N GLY A 780 29.87 -80.92 13.01
CA GLY A 780 30.38 -82.11 13.82
C GLY A 780 31.78 -81.98 14.36
N GLY A 781 32.59 -81.04 13.80
CA GLY A 781 34.01 -80.85 14.10
C GLY A 781 34.30 -79.42 14.59
N THR A 782 35.55 -79.06 14.44
CA THR A 782 36.14 -77.73 14.78
C THR A 782 36.04 -76.78 13.59
N VAL A 783 35.72 -75.49 13.86
CA VAL A 783 35.80 -74.48 12.84
C VAL A 783 37.16 -73.76 12.89
N HIS A 784 37.86 -73.78 11.78
CA HIS A 784 39.19 -73.17 11.65
C HIS A 784 39.07 -71.94 10.71
N GLY A 785 39.09 -70.69 11.28
CA GLY A 785 39.28 -69.47 10.52
C GLY A 785 40.74 -69.20 10.25
N ILE A 786 41.18 -69.36 8.99
CA ILE A 786 42.55 -69.20 8.61
C ILE A 786 42.76 -67.98 7.73
N ALA A 787 43.62 -67.12 8.21
CA ALA A 787 44.15 -65.91 7.53
C ALA A 787 43.25 -65.13 6.50
N GLN A 788 42.91 -63.87 6.79
CA GLN A 788 42.39 -62.90 5.88
C GLN A 788 40.96 -63.14 5.35
N GLY A 789 40.17 -64.00 5.93
CA GLY A 789 38.71 -64.14 5.66
C GLY A 789 37.84 -63.63 6.76
N ALA A 790 36.61 -63.29 6.41
CA ALA A 790 35.55 -62.96 7.37
C ALA A 790 34.83 -64.28 7.75
N LEU A 791 34.60 -64.52 9.03
CA LEU A 791 33.86 -65.67 9.53
C LEU A 791 32.63 -65.23 10.34
N PHE A 792 31.46 -65.72 9.94
CA PHE A 792 30.20 -65.57 10.67
C PHE A 792 29.64 -66.93 11.06
N ILE A 793 29.23 -67.09 12.31
CA ILE A 793 28.49 -68.23 12.78
C ILE A 793 27.19 -67.71 13.41
N GLY A 794 26.03 -68.09 12.85
CA GLY A 794 24.73 -67.64 13.29
C GLY A 794 23.75 -68.81 13.43
N ASN A 795 22.96 -68.83 14.47
CA ASN A 795 21.93 -69.85 14.75
C ASN A 795 22.43 -71.27 14.52
N SER A 796 23.65 -71.61 15.03
CA SER A 796 24.31 -72.86 14.66
C SER A 796 24.88 -73.60 15.90
N THR A 797 25.02 -74.89 15.76
CA THR A 797 25.73 -75.74 16.76
C THR A 797 27.09 -76.16 16.20
N VAL A 798 28.18 -75.93 16.94
CA VAL A 798 29.53 -76.39 16.65
C VAL A 798 29.95 -77.36 17.75
N ASN A 799 30.03 -78.66 17.43
CA ASN A 799 30.37 -79.72 18.39
C ASN A 799 31.88 -79.77 18.78
N GLY A 800 32.67 -78.90 18.14
CA GLY A 800 34.09 -78.71 18.44
C GLY A 800 34.37 -77.27 18.89
N SER A 801 35.59 -76.83 18.75
CA SER A 801 36.03 -75.43 19.04
C SER A 801 35.96 -74.53 17.83
N VAL A 802 35.93 -73.25 18.08
CA VAL A 802 36.15 -72.26 16.98
C VAL A 802 37.48 -71.55 17.18
N LEU A 803 38.31 -71.71 16.21
CA LEU A 803 39.70 -71.22 16.23
C LEU A 803 39.92 -70.28 15.07
N SER A 804 40.03 -68.95 15.29
CA SER A 804 40.33 -67.99 14.22
C SER A 804 41.66 -67.29 14.43
N THR A 805 42.44 -67.18 13.38
CA THR A 805 43.66 -66.41 13.44
C THR A 805 43.83 -65.49 12.23
N ARG A 806 44.11 -64.19 12.44
CA ARG A 806 44.29 -63.18 11.43
C ARG A 806 43.07 -63.02 10.51
N GLY A 807 41.86 -63.21 11.04
CA GLY A 807 40.62 -62.90 10.31
C GLY A 807 40.44 -61.43 10.08
N THR A 808 39.70 -61.07 8.99
CA THR A 808 39.37 -59.70 8.69
C THR A 808 38.11 -59.21 9.40
N LEU A 809 37.19 -60.12 9.80
CA LEU A 809 36.02 -59.91 10.57
C LEU A 809 35.57 -61.23 11.23
N PHE A 810 35.08 -61.21 12.43
CA PHE A 810 34.65 -62.39 13.13
C PHE A 810 33.41 -62.15 13.96
N ALA A 811 32.35 -62.93 13.76
CA ALA A 811 31.17 -62.87 14.62
C ALA A 811 30.58 -64.25 14.92
N ILE A 812 30.10 -64.44 16.13
CA ILE A 812 29.29 -65.57 16.53
C ILE A 812 28.03 -65.02 17.20
N CYS A 813 26.85 -65.38 16.65
CA CYS A 813 25.54 -64.90 17.11
C CYS A 813 24.57 -66.09 17.27
N ASP A 814 23.78 -66.09 18.29
CA ASP A 814 22.72 -67.11 18.52
C ASP A 814 23.22 -68.59 18.37
N SER A 815 24.40 -68.91 18.88
CA SER A 815 25.01 -70.18 18.56
C SER A 815 25.45 -70.97 19.84
N LEU A 816 25.42 -72.30 19.74
CA LEU A 816 26.01 -73.24 20.71
C LEU A 816 27.38 -73.67 20.25
N ILE A 817 28.42 -73.41 21.02
CA ILE A 817 29.77 -73.88 20.79
C ILE A 817 30.12 -74.88 21.89
N ASP A 818 30.24 -76.18 21.56
CA ASP A 818 30.48 -77.24 22.53
C ASP A 818 31.99 -77.42 22.83
N GLY A 819 32.82 -76.47 22.44
CA GLY A 819 34.21 -76.31 22.72
C GLY A 819 34.61 -74.93 23.14
N SER A 820 35.82 -74.56 22.93
CA SER A 820 36.33 -73.18 23.21
C SER A 820 36.34 -72.32 21.98
N VAL A 821 36.24 -70.99 22.18
CA VAL A 821 36.42 -69.97 21.14
C VAL A 821 37.76 -69.25 21.33
N ALA A 822 38.68 -69.37 20.33
CA ALA A 822 39.90 -68.61 20.35
C ALA A 822 40.05 -67.74 19.11
N VAL A 823 40.20 -66.44 19.28
CA VAL A 823 40.41 -65.46 18.21
C VAL A 823 41.68 -64.68 18.48
N ALA A 824 42.64 -64.85 17.55
CA ALA A 824 43.95 -64.22 17.69
C ALA A 824 44.32 -63.38 16.47
N ARG A 825 44.87 -62.16 16.70
CA ARG A 825 45.40 -61.25 15.68
C ARG A 825 44.43 -60.94 14.58
N ALA A 826 43.11 -60.85 14.93
CA ALA A 826 42.12 -60.34 13.98
C ALA A 826 42.41 -58.91 13.66
N THR A 827 42.28 -58.56 12.35
CA THR A 827 42.46 -57.20 11.86
C THR A 827 41.17 -56.45 11.72
N GLY A 828 40.03 -57.09 11.77
CA GLY A 828 38.71 -56.54 11.87
C GLY A 828 38.06 -56.84 13.21
N PHE A 829 36.85 -56.37 13.38
CA PHE A 829 36.06 -56.41 14.63
C PHE A 829 35.75 -57.86 15.02
N VAL A 830 35.81 -58.13 16.30
CA VAL A 830 35.50 -59.46 16.88
C VAL A 830 34.22 -59.29 17.70
N LEU A 831 33.13 -59.93 17.28
CA LEU A 831 31.82 -59.88 17.90
C LEU A 831 31.38 -61.25 18.42
N LEU A 832 31.10 -61.36 19.70
CA LEU A 832 30.51 -62.59 20.31
C LEU A 832 29.27 -62.15 21.13
N GLY A 833 28.12 -62.28 20.51
CA GLY A 833 26.88 -61.75 21.07
C GLY A 833 26.90 -60.20 21.17
N ASP A 834 25.90 -59.60 20.96
CA ASP A 834 25.38 -58.26 21.36
C ASP A 834 23.98 -58.07 20.77
N PRO A 835 22.94 -58.38 21.53
CA PRO A 835 21.59 -58.21 21.05
C PRO A 835 21.14 -56.72 20.99
N GLY A 836 22.00 -55.81 21.45
CA GLY A 836 21.72 -54.36 21.49
C GLY A 836 21.96 -53.71 20.15
N ASP A 837 23.09 -53.07 19.98
CA ASP A 837 23.38 -52.23 18.79
C ASP A 837 23.92 -53.03 17.59
N ASP A 838 24.52 -54.20 17.82
CA ASP A 838 24.99 -55.08 16.74
C ASP A 838 23.92 -56.05 16.22
N GLY A 839 22.83 -56.25 16.94
CA GLY A 839 21.80 -57.22 16.57
C GLY A 839 22.25 -58.70 16.60
N CYS A 840 23.34 -59.02 17.29
CA CYS A 840 23.96 -60.32 17.41
C CYS A 840 23.48 -61.02 18.71
N ALA A 841 22.53 -61.91 18.57
CA ALA A 841 22.02 -62.63 19.76
C ALA A 841 23.09 -63.37 20.56
N ALA A 842 22.83 -63.60 21.84
CA ALA A 842 23.75 -64.18 22.80
C ALA A 842 24.12 -65.64 22.46
N ASN A 843 25.35 -66.06 22.78
CA ASN A 843 25.85 -67.42 22.55
C ASN A 843 25.97 -68.23 23.82
N ARG A 844 25.93 -69.53 23.66
CA ARG A 844 26.26 -70.47 24.72
C ARG A 844 27.57 -71.20 24.36
N ILE A 845 28.63 -71.08 25.19
CA ILE A 845 29.95 -71.61 24.97
C ILE A 845 30.32 -72.54 26.15
N THR A 846 30.49 -73.82 25.89
CA THR A 846 30.76 -74.79 26.98
C THR A 846 32.25 -74.79 27.39
N GLY A 847 33.12 -74.34 26.52
CA GLY A 847 34.54 -74.11 26.82
C GLY A 847 34.84 -72.72 27.28
N GLY A 848 36.04 -72.24 27.13
CA GLY A 848 36.48 -70.89 27.43
C GLY A 848 36.55 -70.04 26.20
N VAL A 849 36.67 -68.68 26.39
CA VAL A 849 36.91 -67.70 25.34
C VAL A 849 38.29 -67.07 25.52
N GLN A 850 39.08 -67.09 24.45
CA GLN A 850 40.41 -66.45 24.37
C GLN A 850 40.48 -65.46 23.19
N LEU A 851 40.56 -64.16 23.50
CA LEU A 851 40.78 -63.09 22.52
C LEU A 851 42.20 -62.52 22.70
N SER A 852 43.06 -62.63 21.67
CA SER A 852 44.47 -62.26 21.79
C SER A 852 44.96 -61.37 20.65
N ASP A 853 45.56 -60.25 20.98
CA ASP A 853 46.26 -59.33 20.05
C ASP A 853 45.38 -58.89 18.85
N ASN A 854 44.05 -58.69 19.06
CA ASN A 854 43.10 -58.20 18.06
C ASN A 854 43.22 -56.69 17.92
N THR A 855 43.12 -56.14 16.71
CA THR A 855 43.48 -54.73 16.44
C THR A 855 42.31 -53.76 16.11
N SER A 856 41.07 -54.26 16.02
CA SER A 856 39.92 -53.46 15.67
C SER A 856 38.77 -53.60 16.68
N GLY A 857 39.11 -53.69 17.94
CA GLY A 857 38.15 -53.87 19.01
C GLY A 857 37.59 -55.27 19.15
N ALA A 858 36.92 -55.57 20.25
CA ALA A 858 36.26 -56.83 20.47
C ALA A 858 35.07 -56.63 21.39
N GLU A 859 33.96 -57.30 21.10
CA GLU A 859 32.79 -57.37 21.95
C GLU A 859 32.45 -58.78 22.38
N LEU A 860 32.21 -58.93 23.63
CA LEU A 860 31.78 -60.18 24.28
C LEU A 860 30.60 -59.79 25.18
N VAL A 861 29.37 -59.94 24.66
CA VAL A 861 28.17 -59.37 25.29
C VAL A 861 27.07 -60.39 25.48
N SER A 862 26.54 -60.51 26.70
CA SER A 862 25.35 -61.33 27.09
C SER A 862 25.52 -62.85 26.92
N ASN A 863 26.74 -63.38 26.71
CA ASN A 863 26.96 -64.84 26.50
C ASN A 863 26.93 -65.63 27.78
N ASP A 864 26.53 -66.92 27.67
CA ASP A 864 26.68 -68.00 28.70
C ASP A 864 27.95 -68.80 28.41
N ILE A 865 29.03 -68.60 29.18
CA ILE A 865 30.34 -69.18 28.99
C ILE A 865 30.72 -70.05 30.22
N ARG A 866 30.81 -71.34 30.07
CA ARG A 866 31.11 -72.26 31.22
C ARG A 866 32.56 -72.24 31.61
N GLY A 867 33.45 -71.96 30.67
CA GLY A 867 34.88 -71.87 30.91
C GLY A 867 35.36 -70.54 31.39
N SER A 868 36.67 -70.27 31.29
CA SER A 868 37.29 -68.98 31.60
C SER A 868 37.37 -68.08 30.36
N VAL A 869 37.32 -66.77 30.60
CA VAL A 869 37.50 -65.77 29.59
C VAL A 869 38.84 -65.02 29.72
N GLN A 870 39.60 -64.95 28.60
CA GLN A 870 40.86 -64.21 28.54
C GLN A 870 40.80 -63.19 27.37
N VAL A 871 40.98 -61.88 27.66
CA VAL A 871 41.04 -60.81 26.67
C VAL A 871 42.38 -60.07 26.81
N ASN A 872 43.28 -60.30 25.91
CA ASN A 872 44.63 -59.78 26.05
C ASN A 872 45.11 -59.08 24.76
N GLY A 873 45.76 -57.94 24.90
CA GLY A 873 46.37 -57.23 23.80
C GLY A 873 45.40 -56.68 22.75
N THR A 874 44.14 -56.64 23.04
CA THR A 874 43.15 -56.05 22.11
C THR A 874 43.30 -54.52 22.06
N THR A 875 43.37 -54.00 20.83
CA THR A 875 43.51 -52.55 20.57
C THR A 875 42.45 -52.14 19.56
N GLY A 876 42.29 -50.82 19.43
CA GLY A 876 41.35 -50.28 18.47
C GLY A 876 39.91 -50.19 19.01
N SER A 877 39.03 -49.78 18.12
CA SER A 877 37.61 -49.58 18.36
C SER A 877 36.78 -50.38 17.34
N GLY A 878 35.60 -50.74 17.72
CA GLY A 878 34.60 -51.35 16.85
C GLY A 878 33.92 -50.36 15.89
N PRO A 879 32.87 -50.83 15.22
CA PRO A 879 32.23 -50.10 14.13
C PRO A 879 31.33 -48.92 14.64
N PHE A 880 30.88 -49.00 15.84
CA PHE A 880 29.96 -47.98 16.38
C PHE A 880 30.65 -47.02 17.35
N PRO A 881 30.14 -45.84 17.58
CA PRO A 881 30.74 -44.86 18.50
C PRO A 881 30.88 -45.37 19.93
N ILE A 882 30.02 -46.31 20.31
CA ILE A 882 30.04 -46.90 21.65
C ILE A 882 31.17 -47.92 21.83
N ASP A 883 31.68 -48.50 20.72
CA ASP A 883 32.71 -49.54 20.70
C ASP A 883 34.14 -48.98 20.76
N ASN A 884 34.32 -47.91 21.46
CA ASN A 884 35.62 -47.20 21.52
C ASN A 884 36.71 -47.99 22.30
N ARG A 885 36.43 -49.22 22.75
CA ARG A 885 37.31 -50.12 23.49
C ARG A 885 36.73 -51.55 23.50
N ALA A 886 37.53 -52.52 23.90
CA ALA A 886 36.99 -53.86 24.13
C ALA A 886 35.84 -53.85 25.15
N ALA A 887 34.69 -54.45 24.79
CA ALA A 887 33.53 -54.54 25.63
C ALA A 887 33.33 -55.95 26.14
N ILE A 888 33.18 -56.11 27.47
CA ILE A 888 32.86 -57.41 28.14
C ILE A 888 31.69 -57.14 29.03
N VAL A 889 30.48 -57.43 28.53
CA VAL A 889 29.24 -56.85 29.09
C VAL A 889 28.21 -57.92 29.38
N GLY A 890 27.72 -58.00 30.61
CA GLY A 890 26.58 -58.81 30.97
C GLY A 890 26.72 -60.32 30.73
N ASN A 891 27.96 -60.87 30.59
CA ASN A 891 28.16 -62.29 30.37
C ASN A 891 28.06 -63.08 31.68
N THR A 892 27.60 -64.34 31.59
CA THR A 892 27.68 -65.36 32.66
C THR A 892 28.92 -66.20 32.40
N ILE A 893 29.91 -66.15 33.29
CA ILE A 893 31.24 -66.82 33.12
C ILE A 893 31.44 -67.81 34.28
N GLY A 894 31.43 -69.13 33.97
CA GLY A 894 31.60 -70.18 34.96
C GLY A 894 33.04 -70.34 35.49
N GLY A 895 34.05 -69.91 34.73
CA GLY A 895 35.46 -69.82 35.08
C GLY A 895 35.93 -68.46 35.57
N SER A 896 37.20 -68.16 35.35
CA SER A 896 37.81 -66.86 35.67
C SER A 896 37.79 -65.89 34.50
N LEU A 897 37.71 -64.59 34.81
CA LEU A 897 37.86 -63.52 33.79
C LEU A 897 39.20 -62.80 33.99
N SER A 898 40.03 -62.75 32.93
CA SER A 898 41.33 -62.10 32.96
C SER A 898 41.60 -61.22 31.73
N CYS A 899 42.12 -60.00 31.98
CA CYS A 899 42.44 -59.06 30.90
C CYS A 899 43.81 -58.44 31.14
N ALA A 900 44.62 -58.43 30.07
CA ALA A 900 45.92 -57.77 30.14
C ALA A 900 46.26 -57.09 28.83
N ARG A 901 47.04 -55.98 28.89
CA ARG A 901 47.61 -55.31 27.72
C ARG A 901 46.58 -54.80 26.71
N ASN A 902 45.29 -54.65 27.07
CA ASN A 902 44.28 -54.03 26.16
C ASN A 902 44.42 -52.52 26.20
N VAL A 903 44.27 -51.86 25.05
CA VAL A 903 44.41 -50.43 24.90
C VAL A 903 43.27 -49.89 24.00
N PRO A 904 42.30 -49.17 24.56
CA PRO A 904 42.05 -48.83 25.98
C PRO A 904 41.68 -50.05 26.85
N PRO A 905 41.76 -49.96 28.18
CA PRO A 905 41.26 -51.04 29.04
C PRO A 905 39.81 -51.41 28.72
N PRO A 906 39.41 -52.71 28.87
CA PRO A 906 38.03 -53.14 28.60
C PRO A 906 37.00 -52.44 29.52
N SER A 907 35.74 -52.39 29.05
CA SER A 907 34.61 -51.84 29.75
C SER A 907 33.45 -52.86 29.82
N ASN A 908 32.66 -52.81 30.91
CA ASN A 908 31.37 -53.48 30.97
C ASN A 908 30.16 -52.57 30.67
N ARG A 909 30.42 -51.36 30.20
CA ARG A 909 29.38 -50.36 29.86
C ARG A 909 28.33 -50.20 30.98
N GLY A 910 28.71 -50.44 32.24
CA GLY A 910 27.81 -50.39 33.39
C GLY A 910 26.95 -51.62 33.65
N VAL A 911 27.04 -52.65 32.81
CA VAL A 911 26.35 -53.94 32.98
C VAL A 911 27.36 -54.99 33.43
N PRO A 912 27.34 -55.40 34.69
CA PRO A 912 28.35 -56.28 35.26
C PRO A 912 28.25 -57.69 34.72
N ASN A 913 29.39 -58.36 34.57
CA ASN A 913 29.46 -59.80 34.26
C ASN A 913 29.25 -60.60 35.51
N THR A 914 28.57 -61.75 35.43
CA THR A 914 28.50 -62.76 36.49
C THR A 914 29.69 -63.72 36.34
N VAL A 915 30.66 -63.69 37.26
CA VAL A 915 31.89 -64.52 37.20
C VAL A 915 32.00 -65.38 38.41
N THR A 916 31.97 -66.71 38.22
CA THR A 916 32.08 -67.68 39.33
C THR A 916 33.50 -67.79 39.89
N GLY A 917 34.48 -67.68 39.00
CA GLY A 917 35.92 -67.72 39.38
C GLY A 917 36.45 -66.34 39.78
N THR A 918 37.75 -66.09 39.53
CA THR A 918 38.45 -64.84 39.86
C THR A 918 38.45 -63.88 38.72
N ARG A 919 38.37 -62.58 39.02
CA ARG A 919 38.61 -61.48 38.08
C ARG A 919 40.02 -60.97 38.26
N ARG A 920 40.81 -60.82 37.16
CA ARG A 920 42.22 -60.45 37.21
C ARG A 920 42.61 -59.39 36.17
N GLY A 921 43.64 -58.63 36.51
CA GLY A 921 44.21 -57.62 35.61
C GLY A 921 43.25 -56.46 35.33
N GLN A 922 43.20 -56.02 34.09
CA GLN A 922 42.30 -54.90 33.65
C GLN A 922 40.82 -55.23 33.85
N CYS A 923 40.45 -56.52 34.03
CA CYS A 923 39.11 -56.98 34.26
C CYS A 923 38.73 -57.16 35.76
N SER A 924 39.56 -56.76 36.67
CA SER A 924 39.30 -56.93 38.10
C SER A 924 38.04 -56.25 38.61
N ALA A 925 37.55 -55.21 37.93
CA ALA A 925 36.35 -54.46 38.24
C ALA A 925 35.13 -54.75 37.33
N LEU A 926 35.28 -55.62 36.30
CA LEU A 926 34.22 -55.87 35.32
C LEU A 926 33.21 -56.89 35.70
#